data_378e973dd06c111d934fc68f05b6babe
#
_entry.id   378e973dd06c111d934fc68f05b6babe
#
_cell.length_a   1.000
_cell.length_b   1.000
_cell.length_c   1.000
_cell.angle_alpha   90.00
_cell.angle_beta   90.00
_cell.angle_gamma   90.00
#
_symmetry.space_group_name_H-M   'P 1'
#
loop_
_entity.id
_entity.type
_entity.pdbx_description
1 polymer ?
#
loop_
_entity_poly.entity_id
_entity_poly.type
_entity_poly.pdbx_seq_one_letter_code
_entity_poly.pdbx_strand_id
1 'polypeptide(L)'
;MFIEKLVLKNFKCFGPKGTSVRLDPGITALIGANGSGKTAACQALLRLFGMSAKERAVRVDDFHVPLDETDAPPIRELTIEAVLAFPELDGDDDGGDTEGEKRQSQDEVPRLVPEFFRRMAATEDGDLKVRVVLQAEWVDDGTVEGAITETRVIVNTLAEEYGEDDYAPLTPVERSRIQMVYIPASRDGVRQVTSFLQGRLWRAAQWSGGLRDLVSEHAAEVAEKFTDEPVVQVVEGALTTRWQQLHAAGVHSDPKLRLLDGDFDQLVRDSELVFKPDRNGRPRPARTLSDGQRSLLHLALVAAALDVEGAINDGKHADDFALDGAHMPSLTLIAVEEPENSLSPFFLSRIITQLQELSGSTATQTVLSSHSASVMSRIRPEDVRYLRTEPATATASVREITLPEDTTEAGKYVREAVRAHHELYFAKFVVLGEGDTEELVIPRIAQAHGVQLDPSFIAMVPLGGRHTNHMWMLLNDLDIPHATLLDLDYGKEGAGPGRLRDACKRLAASGLKPLEGLTGYDEIDDITDDLEVDAILPILKHLRTFGVFYATPLDLDYAMLRAFEDAYTHLESGDRGPGAGDPIITVMGENGTRENYWRNAERLVLLGWYRYLFVNRSKPSSHMSALGRLSDAELKADAPNVLKALVRHIKEKVSL
;
A
#
# COMPACT_ATOMS: atom_id res chain seq x y z
N MET A 1 17.65 -7.68 -13.42
CA MET A 1 17.77 -6.23 -13.09
C MET A 1 16.45 -5.71 -12.55
N PHE A 2 16.44 -4.95 -11.45
CA PHE A 2 15.26 -4.28 -10.89
C PHE A 2 15.65 -3.01 -10.13
N ILE A 3 14.69 -2.11 -9.89
CA ILE A 3 14.91 -0.94 -9.04
C ILE A 3 14.76 -1.37 -7.59
N GLU A 4 15.85 -1.37 -6.83
CA GLU A 4 15.86 -1.78 -5.43
C GLU A 4 15.43 -0.65 -4.49
N LYS A 5 15.78 0.59 -4.83
CA LYS A 5 15.60 1.74 -3.95
C LYS A 5 15.30 3.00 -4.74
N LEU A 6 14.32 3.76 -4.26
CA LEU A 6 13.99 5.10 -4.73
C LEU A 6 14.25 6.08 -3.58
N VAL A 7 15.05 7.13 -3.81
CA VAL A 7 15.31 8.20 -2.83
C VAL A 7 14.73 9.51 -3.35
N LEU A 8 13.95 10.18 -2.51
CA LEU A 8 13.22 11.40 -2.84
C LEU A 8 13.61 12.52 -1.90
N LYS A 9 14.12 13.62 -2.42
CA LYS A 9 14.53 14.79 -1.65
C LYS A 9 13.93 16.05 -2.27
N ASN A 10 13.24 16.84 -1.47
CA ASN A 10 12.55 18.05 -1.89
C ASN A 10 11.56 17.85 -3.07
N PHE A 11 10.96 16.68 -3.15
CA PHE A 11 10.02 16.34 -4.21
C PHE A 11 8.59 16.23 -3.65
N LYS A 12 7.70 17.12 -4.08
CA LYS A 12 6.28 17.17 -3.64
C LYS A 12 6.17 17.16 -2.10
N CYS A 13 5.59 16.12 -1.54
CA CYS A 13 5.45 15.94 -0.08
C CYS A 13 6.71 15.34 0.58
N PHE A 14 7.74 15.00 -0.16
CA PHE A 14 9.01 14.51 0.39
C PHE A 14 9.95 15.66 0.67
N GLY A 15 10.28 15.87 1.94
CA GLY A 15 11.05 17.02 2.40
C GLY A 15 12.57 16.92 2.20
N PRO A 16 13.32 17.87 2.80
CA PRO A 16 14.76 18.02 2.57
C PRO A 16 15.64 16.91 3.15
N LYS A 17 15.16 16.16 4.15
CA LYS A 17 15.93 15.07 4.77
C LYS A 17 16.16 13.88 3.83
N GLY A 18 15.41 13.81 2.72
CA GLY A 18 15.40 12.65 1.86
C GLY A 18 14.60 11.50 2.47
N THR A 19 13.79 10.85 1.64
CA THR A 19 13.01 9.67 2.04
C THR A 19 13.35 8.53 1.09
N SER A 20 13.68 7.37 1.66
CA SER A 20 13.99 6.16 0.92
C SER A 20 12.77 5.26 0.85
N VAL A 21 12.46 4.76 -0.35
CA VAL A 21 11.43 3.75 -0.61
C VAL A 21 12.13 2.52 -1.19
N ARG A 22 12.17 1.43 -0.44
CA ARG A 22 12.69 0.15 -0.94
C ARG A 22 11.63 -0.50 -1.82
N LEU A 23 12.03 -1.03 -2.96
CA LEU A 23 11.17 -1.72 -3.91
C LEU A 23 11.62 -3.19 -4.03
N ASP A 24 10.65 -4.10 -4.09
CA ASP A 24 10.91 -5.52 -4.27
C ASP A 24 11.02 -5.86 -5.76
N PRO A 25 11.74 -6.91 -6.15
CA PRO A 25 11.90 -7.29 -7.57
C PRO A 25 10.58 -7.66 -8.24
N GLY A 26 9.58 -8.10 -7.47
CA GLY A 26 8.23 -8.43 -7.92
C GLY A 26 7.27 -7.26 -7.80
N ILE A 27 6.32 -7.39 -6.88
CA ILE A 27 5.31 -6.37 -6.60
C ILE A 27 5.63 -5.61 -5.32
N THR A 28 5.54 -4.29 -5.35
CA THR A 28 5.61 -3.43 -4.17
C THR A 28 4.34 -2.62 -4.04
N ALA A 29 3.68 -2.68 -2.89
CA ALA A 29 2.47 -1.93 -2.62
C ALA A 29 2.73 -0.71 -1.74
N LEU A 30 2.48 0.47 -2.28
CA LEU A 30 2.53 1.74 -1.56
C LEU A 30 1.18 2.00 -0.93
N ILE A 31 1.09 1.88 0.39
CA ILE A 31 -0.16 1.95 1.14
C ILE A 31 -0.14 3.14 2.10
N GLY A 32 -1.27 3.78 2.30
CA GLY A 32 -1.40 4.90 3.24
C GLY A 32 -2.64 5.74 2.96
N ALA A 33 -2.92 6.69 3.84
CA ALA A 33 -4.04 7.61 3.69
C ALA A 33 -3.92 8.50 2.43
N ASN A 34 -5.00 9.16 2.06
CA ASN A 34 -4.95 10.14 0.98
C ASN A 34 -3.98 11.28 1.35
N GLY A 35 -3.16 11.70 0.38
CA GLY A 35 -2.14 12.73 0.60
C GLY A 35 -0.84 12.25 1.24
N SER A 36 -0.68 10.95 1.57
CA SER A 36 0.54 10.42 2.19
C SER A 36 1.77 10.30 1.27
N GLY A 37 1.65 10.61 -0.03
CA GLY A 37 2.79 10.60 -0.96
C GLY A 37 2.84 9.40 -1.92
N LYS A 38 1.87 8.49 -1.92
CA LYS A 38 1.81 7.33 -2.83
C LYS A 38 1.94 7.71 -4.30
N THR A 39 1.07 8.59 -4.76
CA THR A 39 1.09 9.14 -6.13
C THR A 39 2.39 9.89 -6.42
N ALA A 40 2.94 10.62 -5.45
CA ALA A 40 4.20 11.32 -5.62
C ALA A 40 5.36 10.35 -5.85
N ALA A 41 5.42 9.21 -5.14
CA ALA A 41 6.44 8.19 -5.38
C ALA A 41 6.31 7.56 -6.79
N CYS A 42 5.09 7.27 -7.26
CA CYS A 42 4.87 6.82 -8.64
C CYS A 42 5.28 7.88 -9.67
N GLN A 43 4.96 9.15 -9.42
CA GLN A 43 5.33 10.25 -10.29
C GLN A 43 6.85 10.49 -10.34
N ALA A 44 7.57 10.26 -9.24
CA ALA A 44 9.03 10.34 -9.23
C ALA A 44 9.65 9.31 -10.18
N LEU A 45 9.18 8.07 -10.15
CA LEU A 45 9.59 7.05 -11.12
C LEU A 45 9.23 7.44 -12.56
N LEU A 46 8.08 8.08 -12.76
CA LEU A 46 7.65 8.57 -14.06
C LEU A 46 8.56 9.70 -14.58
N ARG A 47 9.07 10.57 -13.71
CA ARG A 47 10.06 11.61 -14.07
C ARG A 47 11.38 11.01 -14.53
N LEU A 48 11.78 9.86 -13.98
CA LEU A 48 12.98 9.14 -14.40
C LEU A 48 12.77 8.33 -15.68
N PHE A 49 11.74 7.50 -15.72
CA PHE A 49 11.59 6.38 -16.67
C PHE A 49 10.33 6.43 -17.54
N GLY A 50 9.56 7.53 -17.51
CA GLY A 50 8.39 7.71 -18.35
C GLY A 50 8.74 7.61 -19.84
N MET A 51 7.83 7.05 -20.64
CA MET A 51 8.06 6.79 -22.05
C MET A 51 8.16 8.09 -22.87
N SER A 52 7.30 9.05 -22.62
CA SER A 52 7.27 10.33 -23.34
C SER A 52 8.11 11.42 -22.66
N ALA A 53 8.58 12.39 -23.42
CA ALA A 53 9.27 13.57 -22.88
C ALA A 53 8.35 14.36 -21.93
N LYS A 54 7.04 14.42 -22.22
CA LYS A 54 6.04 15.09 -21.38
C LYS A 54 5.87 14.43 -20.00
N GLU A 55 5.98 13.11 -19.91
CA GLU A 55 5.93 12.37 -18.64
C GLU A 55 7.18 12.60 -17.81
N ARG A 56 8.33 12.70 -18.46
CA ARG A 56 9.63 12.91 -17.80
C ARG A 56 9.89 14.36 -17.39
N ALA A 57 9.22 15.33 -17.99
CA ALA A 57 9.44 16.74 -17.70
C ALA A 57 9.12 17.07 -16.24
N VAL A 58 10.06 17.70 -15.54
CA VAL A 58 9.85 18.25 -14.20
C VAL A 58 8.94 19.47 -14.28
N ARG A 59 8.04 19.63 -13.31
CA ARG A 59 7.08 20.73 -13.24
C ARG A 59 7.26 21.51 -11.96
N VAL A 60 6.75 22.73 -11.93
CA VAL A 60 6.78 23.57 -10.72
C VAL A 60 6.15 22.86 -9.52
N ASP A 61 5.05 22.15 -9.74
CA ASP A 61 4.35 21.38 -8.68
C ASP A 61 5.15 20.17 -8.15
N ASP A 62 6.29 19.84 -8.75
CA ASP A 62 7.15 18.75 -8.29
C ASP A 62 8.09 19.18 -7.17
N PHE A 63 8.34 20.48 -6.99
CA PHE A 63 9.18 21.00 -5.93
C PHE A 63 8.44 21.04 -4.60
N HIS A 64 9.13 20.64 -3.54
CA HIS A 64 8.61 20.66 -2.18
C HIS A 64 8.43 22.10 -1.67
N VAL A 65 7.29 22.35 -1.04
CA VAL A 65 7.00 23.60 -0.33
C VAL A 65 6.78 23.25 1.15
N PRO A 66 7.66 23.75 2.06
CA PRO A 66 7.50 23.54 3.50
C PRO A 66 6.20 24.17 4.04
N LEU A 67 5.61 23.53 5.05
CA LEU A 67 4.34 23.98 5.65
C LEU A 67 4.43 25.39 6.28
N ASP A 68 5.59 25.76 6.81
CA ASP A 68 5.88 27.01 7.50
C ASP A 68 6.46 28.08 6.59
N GLU A 69 6.55 27.84 5.27
CA GLU A 69 7.07 28.79 4.32
C GLU A 69 6.10 29.96 4.13
N THR A 70 6.58 31.18 4.44
CA THR A 70 5.84 32.44 4.26
C THR A 70 6.21 33.17 2.98
N ASP A 71 7.47 33.07 2.59
CA ASP A 71 8.02 33.71 1.38
C ASP A 71 8.74 32.67 0.52
N ALA A 72 8.41 32.62 -0.76
CA ALA A 72 9.04 31.68 -1.70
C ALA A 72 10.54 32.02 -1.87
N PRO A 73 11.45 31.05 -1.73
CA PRO A 73 12.86 31.28 -2.00
C PRO A 73 13.08 31.51 -3.51
N PRO A 74 14.14 32.23 -3.88
CA PRO A 74 14.42 32.50 -5.30
C PRO A 74 14.84 31.26 -6.08
N ILE A 75 15.28 30.22 -5.39
CA ILE A 75 15.75 28.96 -5.98
C ILE A 75 15.17 27.80 -5.16
N ARG A 76 14.71 26.76 -5.86
CA ARG A 76 14.32 25.47 -5.28
C ARG A 76 15.04 24.35 -6.00
N GLU A 77 15.47 23.36 -5.25
CA GLU A 77 16.13 22.17 -5.79
C GLU A 77 15.33 20.92 -5.42
N LEU A 78 15.37 19.93 -6.28
CA LEU A 78 14.87 18.59 -5.99
C LEU A 78 15.83 17.52 -6.49
N THR A 79 15.80 16.36 -5.85
CA THR A 79 16.56 15.18 -6.29
C THR A 79 15.68 13.95 -6.25
N ILE A 80 15.70 13.16 -7.31
CA ILE A 80 15.10 11.84 -7.41
C ILE A 80 16.22 10.87 -7.80
N GLU A 81 16.45 9.86 -6.97
CA GLU A 81 17.46 8.84 -7.21
C GLU A 81 16.84 7.45 -7.26
N ALA A 82 17.19 6.64 -8.25
CA ALA A 82 16.83 5.23 -8.35
C ALA A 82 18.12 4.39 -8.35
N VAL A 83 18.19 3.43 -7.44
CA VAL A 83 19.27 2.44 -7.36
C VAL A 83 18.77 1.14 -7.98
N LEU A 84 19.49 0.65 -8.98
CA LEU A 84 19.21 -0.62 -9.67
C LEU A 84 20.13 -1.71 -9.14
N ALA A 85 19.56 -2.89 -8.93
CA ALA A 85 20.27 -4.12 -8.56
C ALA A 85 20.25 -5.13 -9.70
N PHE A 86 21.26 -5.98 -9.74
CA PHE A 86 21.50 -6.98 -10.80
C PHE A 86 21.75 -8.36 -10.21
N PRO A 87 20.77 -9.02 -9.59
CA PRO A 87 20.93 -10.33 -8.97
C PRO A 87 21.38 -11.42 -9.95
N GLU A 88 21.17 -11.23 -11.24
CA GLU A 88 21.67 -12.11 -12.30
C GLU A 88 23.19 -12.11 -12.47
N LEU A 89 23.88 -11.15 -11.83
CA LEU A 89 25.35 -11.04 -11.82
C LEU A 89 25.97 -11.57 -10.54
N ASP A 90 25.18 -11.79 -9.51
CA ASP A 90 25.62 -12.35 -8.24
C ASP A 90 25.88 -13.86 -8.50
N GLY A 91 27.13 -14.20 -8.81
CA GLY A 91 27.50 -15.58 -9.17
C GLY A 91 27.30 -16.52 -7.99
N ASP A 92 26.78 -17.72 -8.25
CA ASP A 92 26.79 -18.86 -7.35
C ASP A 92 28.23 -19.20 -6.96
N ASP A 93 28.76 -18.54 -5.93
CA ASP A 93 30.01 -18.95 -5.26
C ASP A 93 29.70 -19.89 -4.07
N ASP A 94 28.79 -20.82 -4.27
CA ASP A 94 28.57 -21.93 -3.36
C ASP A 94 29.42 -23.11 -3.82
N GLY A 95 30.69 -23.09 -3.36
CA GLY A 95 31.62 -24.20 -3.45
C GLY A 95 31.14 -25.44 -2.67
N GLY A 96 30.10 -26.08 -3.17
CA GLY A 96 29.57 -27.35 -2.69
C GLY A 96 29.58 -28.40 -3.78
N ASP A 97 30.67 -29.24 -3.82
CA ASP A 97 30.72 -30.49 -4.57
C ASP A 97 29.51 -31.40 -4.23
N THR A 98 28.46 -31.36 -5.00
CA THR A 98 27.50 -32.46 -5.13
C THR A 98 27.23 -32.73 -6.61
N GLU A 99 27.94 -33.74 -7.14
CA GLU A 99 27.59 -34.38 -8.39
C GLU A 99 26.14 -34.94 -8.29
N GLY A 100 25.20 -34.35 -9.03
CA GLY A 100 23.86 -34.90 -9.19
C GLY A 100 22.88 -33.91 -9.70
N GLU A 101 22.59 -34.00 -11.00
CA GLU A 101 21.51 -33.31 -11.73
C GLU A 101 21.76 -31.87 -12.19
N LYS A 102 22.61 -31.75 -13.19
CA LYS A 102 22.55 -30.62 -14.12
C LYS A 102 21.16 -30.61 -14.79
N ARG A 103 20.23 -29.84 -14.25
CA ARG A 103 19.14 -29.31 -15.05
C ARG A 103 19.75 -28.34 -16.03
N GLN A 104 19.83 -28.75 -17.27
CA GLN A 104 20.11 -27.92 -18.41
C GLN A 104 18.98 -26.89 -18.57
N SER A 105 19.10 -25.74 -17.92
CA SER A 105 18.50 -24.50 -18.42
C SER A 105 19.51 -23.88 -19.38
N GLN A 106 19.65 -24.46 -20.56
CA GLN A 106 20.29 -23.82 -21.69
C GLN A 106 19.37 -22.67 -22.12
N ASP A 107 20.01 -21.48 -22.29
CA ASP A 107 19.54 -20.29 -22.98
C ASP A 107 18.76 -19.20 -22.22
N GLU A 108 19.03 -18.94 -20.95
CA GLU A 108 18.87 -17.56 -20.47
C GLU A 108 20.21 -16.83 -20.62
N VAL A 109 20.45 -16.25 -21.80
CA VAL A 109 21.49 -15.22 -21.94
C VAL A 109 21.10 -14.10 -20.97
N PRO A 110 21.96 -13.76 -20.00
CA PRO A 110 21.67 -12.66 -19.07
C PRO A 110 21.28 -11.43 -19.92
N ARG A 111 20.12 -10.85 -19.67
CA ARG A 111 19.69 -9.60 -20.31
C ARG A 111 20.48 -8.43 -19.76
N LEU A 112 21.79 -8.62 -19.68
CA LEU A 112 22.75 -7.65 -19.23
C LEU A 112 22.67 -6.45 -20.14
N VAL A 113 22.59 -5.29 -19.55
CA VAL A 113 22.64 -4.01 -20.25
C VAL A 113 24.11 -3.64 -20.42
N PRO A 114 24.74 -3.95 -21.58
CA PRO A 114 26.18 -3.72 -21.77
C PRO A 114 26.59 -2.29 -21.48
N GLU A 115 25.67 -1.36 -21.69
CA GLU A 115 25.86 0.06 -21.45
C GLU A 115 26.07 0.39 -19.96
N PHE A 116 25.47 -0.37 -19.05
CA PHE A 116 25.58 -0.13 -17.62
C PHE A 116 26.85 -0.69 -16.98
N PHE A 117 27.52 -1.70 -17.56
CA PHE A 117 28.74 -2.28 -17.01
C PHE A 117 29.83 -1.29 -16.64
N ARG A 118 29.99 -0.25 -17.44
CA ARG A 118 31.00 0.79 -17.19
C ARG A 118 30.59 1.79 -16.10
N ARG A 119 29.37 1.67 -15.59
CA ARG A 119 28.72 2.60 -14.68
C ARG A 119 28.33 1.94 -13.35
N MET A 120 28.66 0.66 -13.19
CA MET A 120 28.34 -0.09 -11.99
C MET A 120 29.29 0.26 -10.85
N ALA A 121 28.73 0.40 -9.64
CA ALA A 121 29.45 0.50 -8.40
C ALA A 121 29.20 -0.78 -7.59
N ALA A 122 30.25 -1.30 -6.94
CA ALA A 122 30.14 -2.46 -6.09
C ALA A 122 29.83 -2.03 -4.64
N THR A 123 28.96 -2.80 -3.96
CA THR A 123 28.77 -2.72 -2.50
C THR A 123 29.96 -3.30 -1.78
N GLU A 124 30.03 -3.16 -0.45
CA GLU A 124 31.05 -3.82 0.39
C GLU A 124 31.01 -5.34 0.26
N ASP A 125 29.82 -5.92 0.03
CA ASP A 125 29.59 -7.35 -0.18
C ASP A 125 29.88 -7.81 -1.62
N GLY A 126 30.19 -6.88 -2.53
CA GLY A 126 30.52 -7.15 -3.92
C GLY A 126 29.36 -7.05 -4.92
N ASP A 127 28.12 -6.81 -4.47
CA ASP A 127 26.95 -6.67 -5.34
C ASP A 127 27.10 -5.45 -6.24
N LEU A 128 26.73 -5.62 -7.51
CA LEU A 128 26.81 -4.55 -8.49
C LEU A 128 25.51 -3.74 -8.54
N LYS A 129 25.63 -2.42 -8.43
CA LYS A 129 24.52 -1.46 -8.45
C LYS A 129 24.76 -0.35 -9.49
N VAL A 130 23.66 0.21 -9.98
CA VAL A 130 23.69 1.43 -10.82
C VAL A 130 22.76 2.49 -10.19
N ARG A 131 23.27 3.71 -10.04
CA ARG A 131 22.50 4.86 -9.53
C ARG A 131 22.13 5.78 -10.67
N VAL A 132 20.83 5.99 -10.87
CA VAL A 132 20.29 6.98 -11.81
C VAL A 132 19.72 8.13 -11.00
N VAL A 133 20.21 9.33 -11.24
CA VAL A 133 19.84 10.54 -10.48
C VAL A 133 19.28 11.60 -11.41
N LEU A 134 18.09 12.11 -11.08
CA LEU A 134 17.52 13.34 -11.64
C LEU A 134 17.68 14.45 -10.61
N GLN A 135 18.35 15.50 -11.01
CA GLN A 135 18.44 16.78 -10.29
C GLN A 135 17.70 17.84 -11.09
N ALA A 136 16.91 18.64 -10.41
CA ALA A 136 16.27 19.79 -11.04
C ALA A 136 16.32 21.01 -10.12
N GLU A 137 16.49 22.16 -10.75
CA GLU A 137 16.51 23.48 -10.12
C GLU A 137 15.41 24.34 -10.74
N TRP A 138 14.61 24.95 -9.90
CA TRP A 138 13.65 25.98 -10.27
C TRP A 138 14.17 27.34 -9.79
N VAL A 139 14.16 28.32 -10.68
CA VAL A 139 14.60 29.69 -10.41
C VAL A 139 13.46 30.65 -10.70
N ASP A 140 13.19 31.56 -9.78
CA ASP A 140 12.27 32.67 -10.00
C ASP A 140 12.91 33.65 -11.00
N ASP A 141 12.42 33.67 -12.24
CA ASP A 141 12.87 34.57 -13.31
C ASP A 141 11.92 35.76 -13.52
N GLY A 142 10.96 35.93 -12.60
CA GLY A 142 9.93 36.98 -12.67
C GLY A 142 8.74 36.61 -13.55
N THR A 143 8.71 35.41 -14.14
CA THR A 143 7.52 34.85 -14.80
C THR A 143 6.66 34.04 -13.82
N VAL A 144 5.40 33.78 -14.19
CA VAL A 144 4.49 33.00 -13.31
C VAL A 144 4.97 31.56 -13.10
N GLU A 145 5.66 30.98 -14.06
CA GLU A 145 6.12 29.58 -14.02
C GLU A 145 7.58 29.43 -13.55
N GLY A 146 8.39 30.51 -13.63
CA GLY A 146 9.83 30.44 -13.39
C GLY A 146 10.56 29.61 -14.45
N ALA A 147 11.87 29.45 -14.28
CA ALA A 147 12.70 28.62 -15.14
C ALA A 147 13.11 27.33 -14.45
N ILE A 148 12.93 26.18 -15.12
CA ILE A 148 13.33 24.86 -14.61
C ILE A 148 14.49 24.33 -15.43
N THR A 149 15.59 24.00 -14.76
CA THR A 149 16.73 23.27 -15.34
C THR A 149 16.75 21.86 -14.75
N GLU A 150 16.88 20.86 -15.62
CA GLU A 150 16.91 19.46 -15.18
C GLU A 150 18.09 18.70 -15.78
N THR A 151 18.73 17.86 -14.97
CA THR A 151 19.86 17.04 -15.36
C THR A 151 19.63 15.61 -14.90
N ARG A 152 19.93 14.65 -15.79
CA ARG A 152 19.88 13.22 -15.48
C ARG A 152 21.24 12.62 -15.66
N VAL A 153 21.74 11.97 -14.63
CA VAL A 153 23.08 11.39 -14.60
C VAL A 153 23.04 9.94 -14.10
N ILE A 154 24.04 9.19 -14.48
CA ILE A 154 24.38 7.91 -13.84
C ILE A 154 25.59 8.16 -12.95
N VAL A 155 25.47 7.79 -11.68
CA VAL A 155 26.54 7.95 -10.68
C VAL A 155 27.18 6.58 -10.45
N ASN A 156 28.51 6.52 -10.57
CA ASN A 156 29.32 5.29 -10.48
C ASN A 156 29.91 5.05 -9.09
N THR A 157 29.33 5.66 -8.05
CA THR A 157 29.66 5.43 -6.65
C THR A 157 28.40 5.29 -5.81
N LEU A 158 28.48 4.55 -4.70
CA LEU A 158 27.41 4.41 -3.72
C LEU A 158 27.55 5.41 -2.56
N ALA A 159 28.64 6.20 -2.53
CA ALA A 159 28.82 7.26 -1.55
C ALA A 159 27.69 8.30 -1.64
N GLU A 160 27.31 8.86 -0.49
CA GLU A 160 26.24 9.86 -0.41
C GLU A 160 26.66 11.14 -1.13
N GLU A 161 27.91 11.57 -0.95
CA GLU A 161 28.54 12.67 -1.65
C GLU A 161 29.38 12.15 -2.82
N TYR A 162 29.29 12.78 -4.00
CA TYR A 162 30.04 12.41 -5.18
C TYR A 162 30.49 13.67 -5.96
N GLY A 163 31.64 13.59 -6.61
CA GLY A 163 32.26 14.68 -7.37
C GLY A 163 31.92 14.62 -8.86
N GLU A 164 32.47 15.61 -9.63
CA GLU A 164 32.26 15.69 -11.08
C GLU A 164 32.80 14.48 -11.86
N ASP A 165 33.81 13.79 -11.33
CA ASP A 165 34.40 12.59 -11.94
C ASP A 165 33.59 11.32 -11.69
N ASP A 166 32.65 11.35 -10.74
CA ASP A 166 31.87 10.20 -10.29
C ASP A 166 30.55 10.04 -11.04
N TYR A 167 30.19 10.92 -11.97
CA TYR A 167 28.96 10.80 -12.72
C TYR A 167 29.13 11.13 -14.20
N ALA A 168 28.17 10.66 -14.98
CA ALA A 168 28.08 11.00 -16.41
C ALA A 168 26.61 11.19 -16.83
N PRO A 169 26.34 11.99 -17.87
CA PRO A 169 24.99 12.16 -18.40
C PRO A 169 24.34 10.82 -18.76
N LEU A 170 23.09 10.61 -18.39
CA LEU A 170 22.28 9.47 -18.82
C LEU A 170 21.95 9.62 -20.29
N THR A 171 22.50 8.76 -21.13
CA THR A 171 22.28 8.81 -22.57
C THR A 171 20.86 8.34 -22.96
N PRO A 172 20.31 8.74 -24.11
CA PRO A 172 19.03 8.24 -24.61
C PRO A 172 18.97 6.71 -24.75
N VAL A 173 20.09 6.06 -25.11
CA VAL A 173 20.19 4.61 -25.26
C VAL A 173 20.09 3.92 -23.89
N GLU A 174 20.89 4.33 -22.91
CA GLU A 174 20.84 3.81 -21.54
C GLU A 174 19.43 3.99 -20.94
N ARG A 175 18.84 5.19 -21.12
CA ARG A 175 17.48 5.45 -20.63
C ARG A 175 16.45 4.55 -21.27
N SER A 176 16.57 4.21 -22.56
CA SER A 176 15.60 3.39 -23.27
C SER A 176 15.55 1.93 -22.76
N ARG A 177 16.57 1.51 -21.98
CA ARG A 177 16.63 0.18 -21.37
C ARG A 177 15.68 0.01 -20.21
N ILE A 178 15.20 1.10 -19.62
CA ILE A 178 14.22 1.11 -18.54
C ILE A 178 13.03 1.94 -19.00
N GLN A 179 11.85 1.36 -18.92
CA GLN A 179 10.62 2.06 -19.23
C GLN A 179 9.60 1.92 -18.13
N MET A 180 8.73 2.90 -17.98
CA MET A 180 7.62 2.86 -17.05
C MET A 180 6.29 2.95 -17.80
N VAL A 181 5.44 1.95 -17.56
CA VAL A 181 4.02 1.98 -17.95
C VAL A 181 3.22 2.44 -16.74
N TYR A 182 2.63 3.62 -16.86
CA TYR A 182 1.89 4.23 -15.76
C TYR A 182 0.39 4.16 -16.00
N ILE A 183 -0.34 3.55 -15.09
CA ILE A 183 -1.79 3.42 -15.09
C ILE A 183 -2.36 4.29 -13.97
N PRO A 184 -2.77 5.54 -14.26
CA PRO A 184 -3.24 6.48 -13.25
C PRO A 184 -4.64 6.11 -12.72
N ALA A 185 -4.94 6.59 -11.52
CA ALA A 185 -6.28 6.50 -10.92
C ALA A 185 -7.37 7.26 -11.71
N SER A 186 -6.98 8.27 -12.48
CA SER A 186 -7.87 9.11 -13.28
C SER A 186 -8.19 8.49 -14.65
N ARG A 187 -9.38 8.71 -15.15
CA ARG A 187 -10.14 7.90 -16.12
C ARG A 187 -9.92 8.22 -17.61
N ASP A 188 -8.97 9.05 -17.97
CA ASP A 188 -8.66 9.39 -19.38
C ASP A 188 -7.87 8.30 -20.14
N GLY A 189 -7.84 7.07 -19.57
CA GLY A 189 -7.00 5.97 -20.02
C GLY A 189 -7.23 5.42 -21.42
N VAL A 190 -8.34 5.73 -22.11
CA VAL A 190 -8.58 5.18 -23.46
C VAL A 190 -7.54 5.66 -24.49
N ARG A 191 -7.12 6.94 -24.38
CA ARG A 191 -6.05 7.46 -25.25
C ARG A 191 -4.67 6.91 -24.88
N GLN A 192 -4.42 6.64 -23.61
CA GLN A 192 -3.16 6.04 -23.15
C GLN A 192 -3.05 4.58 -23.60
N VAL A 193 -4.16 3.83 -23.54
CA VAL A 193 -4.25 2.43 -23.95
C VAL A 193 -3.91 2.25 -25.42
N THR A 194 -4.50 3.06 -26.29
CA THR A 194 -4.22 3.02 -27.71
C THR A 194 -2.82 3.55 -28.04
N SER A 195 -2.35 4.57 -27.36
CA SER A 195 -0.99 5.09 -27.60
C SER A 195 0.12 4.12 -27.19
N PHE A 196 -0.10 3.24 -26.23
CA PHE A 196 0.84 2.18 -25.85
C PHE A 196 1.05 1.16 -26.99
N LEU A 197 -0.04 0.59 -27.50
CA LEU A 197 0.02 -0.32 -28.65
C LEU A 197 0.60 0.36 -29.89
N GLN A 198 0.13 1.56 -30.20
CA GLN A 198 0.50 2.34 -31.37
C GLN A 198 1.93 2.85 -31.30
N GLY A 199 2.38 3.19 -30.09
CA GLY A 199 3.71 3.75 -29.89
C GLY A 199 4.84 2.74 -30.05
N ARG A 200 4.58 1.46 -29.84
CA ARG A 200 5.62 0.46 -29.71
C ARG A 200 5.44 -0.73 -30.67
N LEU A 201 4.39 -1.51 -30.50
CA LEU A 201 4.18 -2.71 -31.33
C LEU A 201 3.94 -2.34 -32.80
N TRP A 202 3.11 -1.31 -33.08
CA TRP A 202 2.86 -0.90 -34.46
C TRP A 202 4.07 -0.28 -35.16
N ARG A 203 4.98 0.37 -34.42
CA ARG A 203 6.24 0.88 -35.01
C ARG A 203 7.21 -0.22 -35.38
N ALA A 204 7.21 -1.30 -34.61
CA ALA A 204 8.05 -2.46 -34.83
C ALA A 204 7.46 -3.42 -35.89
N ALA A 205 6.16 -3.32 -36.18
CA ALA A 205 5.49 -4.21 -37.12
C ALA A 205 6.00 -4.05 -38.54
N GLN A 206 6.30 -5.17 -39.21
CA GLN A 206 6.67 -5.23 -40.60
C GLN A 206 5.40 -5.35 -41.47
N TRP A 207 4.85 -4.17 -41.79
CA TRP A 207 3.65 -4.11 -42.63
C TRP A 207 3.96 -4.51 -44.09
N SER A 208 3.14 -5.38 -44.71
CA SER A 208 3.31 -5.77 -46.08
C SER A 208 3.21 -4.57 -47.04
N GLY A 209 4.06 -4.53 -48.07
CA GLY A 209 4.00 -3.50 -49.11
C GLY A 209 2.63 -3.40 -49.77
N GLY A 210 2.00 -4.54 -50.04
CA GLY A 210 0.65 -4.55 -50.66
C GLY A 210 -0.43 -3.87 -49.81
N LEU A 211 -0.36 -3.92 -48.46
CA LEU A 211 -1.28 -3.18 -47.62
C LEU A 211 -1.00 -1.68 -47.65
N ARG A 212 0.28 -1.29 -47.63
CA ARG A 212 0.68 0.12 -47.70
C ARG A 212 0.25 0.77 -49.01
N ASP A 213 0.48 0.07 -50.15
CA ASP A 213 0.10 0.52 -51.51
C ASP A 213 -1.43 0.67 -51.62
N LEU A 214 -2.18 -0.33 -51.16
CA LEU A 214 -3.65 -0.32 -51.17
C LEU A 214 -4.23 0.84 -50.36
N VAL A 215 -3.71 1.07 -49.16
CA VAL A 215 -4.17 2.16 -48.28
C VAL A 215 -3.85 3.51 -48.91
N SER A 216 -2.64 3.69 -49.46
CA SER A 216 -2.25 4.93 -50.09
C SER A 216 -3.07 5.27 -51.33
N GLU A 217 -3.37 4.26 -52.17
CA GLU A 217 -4.19 4.41 -53.37
C GLU A 217 -5.63 4.81 -53.00
N HIS A 218 -6.27 4.08 -52.11
CA HIS A 218 -7.64 4.40 -51.69
C HIS A 218 -7.77 5.68 -50.86
N ALA A 219 -6.78 6.03 -50.04
CA ALA A 219 -6.78 7.30 -49.35
C ALA A 219 -6.69 8.49 -50.34
N ALA A 220 -5.89 8.37 -51.41
CA ALA A 220 -5.83 9.35 -52.47
C ALA A 220 -7.16 9.51 -53.22
N GLU A 221 -7.80 8.38 -53.58
CA GLU A 221 -9.11 8.38 -54.25
C GLU A 221 -10.20 9.04 -53.38
N VAL A 222 -10.24 8.71 -52.08
CA VAL A 222 -11.18 9.31 -51.12
C VAL A 222 -10.92 10.81 -50.94
N ALA A 223 -9.66 11.22 -50.87
CA ALA A 223 -9.29 12.63 -50.76
C ALA A 223 -9.69 13.44 -52.00
N GLU A 224 -9.49 12.88 -53.21
CA GLU A 224 -9.94 13.48 -54.48
C GLU A 224 -11.47 13.66 -54.47
N LYS A 225 -12.20 12.60 -54.22
CA LYS A 225 -13.69 12.62 -54.16
C LYS A 225 -14.22 13.60 -53.14
N PHE A 226 -13.57 13.71 -51.99
CA PHE A 226 -13.95 14.69 -50.94
C PHE A 226 -13.73 16.13 -51.44
N THR A 227 -12.62 16.40 -52.11
CA THR A 227 -12.33 17.73 -52.64
C THR A 227 -13.30 18.13 -53.77
N ASP A 228 -13.80 17.14 -54.51
CA ASP A 228 -14.78 17.38 -55.59
C ASP A 228 -16.21 17.62 -55.09
N GLU A 229 -16.50 17.35 -53.82
CA GLU A 229 -17.84 17.57 -53.26
C GLU A 229 -18.19 19.09 -53.29
N PRO A 230 -19.37 19.44 -53.83
CA PRO A 230 -19.80 20.85 -53.93
C PRO A 230 -19.81 21.58 -52.57
N VAL A 231 -20.14 20.92 -51.50
CA VAL A 231 -20.17 21.50 -50.15
C VAL A 231 -18.77 21.86 -49.68
N VAL A 232 -17.78 21.00 -49.98
CA VAL A 232 -16.36 21.25 -49.65
C VAL A 232 -15.81 22.44 -50.42
N GLN A 233 -16.07 22.50 -51.73
CA GLN A 233 -15.68 23.62 -52.60
C GLN A 233 -16.26 24.93 -52.13
N VAL A 234 -17.53 25.01 -51.72
CA VAL A 234 -18.17 26.20 -51.16
C VAL A 234 -17.46 26.66 -49.87
N VAL A 235 -17.16 25.73 -48.97
CA VAL A 235 -16.49 26.05 -47.69
C VAL A 235 -15.04 26.51 -47.96
N GLU A 236 -14.30 25.79 -48.80
CA GLU A 236 -12.95 26.18 -49.18
C GLU A 236 -12.91 27.54 -49.86
N GLY A 237 -13.79 27.82 -50.80
CA GLY A 237 -13.90 29.13 -51.46
C GLY A 237 -14.17 30.26 -50.47
N ALA A 238 -15.11 30.06 -49.55
CA ALA A 238 -15.38 31.04 -48.51
C ALA A 238 -14.20 31.26 -47.56
N LEU A 239 -13.52 30.15 -47.15
CA LEU A 239 -12.34 30.19 -46.30
C LEU A 239 -11.16 30.89 -47.00
N THR A 240 -10.88 30.53 -48.24
CA THR A 240 -9.81 31.16 -49.06
C THR A 240 -10.06 32.67 -49.21
N THR A 241 -11.30 33.07 -49.51
CA THR A 241 -11.66 34.49 -49.63
C THR A 241 -11.38 35.24 -48.31
N ARG A 242 -11.79 34.71 -47.20
CA ARG A 242 -11.56 35.33 -45.87
C ARG A 242 -10.11 35.32 -45.46
N TRP A 243 -9.40 34.21 -45.71
CA TRP A 243 -7.97 34.08 -45.43
C TRP A 243 -7.16 35.14 -46.21
N GLN A 244 -7.41 35.29 -47.51
CA GLN A 244 -6.74 36.31 -48.36
C GLN A 244 -6.99 37.72 -47.89
N GLN A 245 -8.19 38.01 -47.30
CA GLN A 245 -8.46 39.32 -46.70
C GLN A 245 -7.59 39.60 -45.45
N LEU A 246 -7.24 38.54 -44.69
CA LEU A 246 -6.46 38.66 -43.49
C LEU A 246 -4.94 38.50 -43.75
N HIS A 247 -4.57 37.70 -44.72
CA HIS A 247 -3.19 37.33 -45.04
C HIS A 247 -2.92 37.53 -46.51
N ALA A 248 -2.66 38.78 -46.90
CA ALA A 248 -2.62 39.23 -48.30
C ALA A 248 -1.33 38.85 -49.08
N ALA A 249 -0.30 38.30 -48.45
CA ALA A 249 0.95 37.96 -49.15
C ALA A 249 1.67 36.81 -48.46
N GLY A 250 2.02 35.76 -49.19
CA GLY A 250 2.90 34.70 -48.69
C GLY A 250 2.64 33.33 -49.30
N VAL A 251 3.45 32.37 -48.91
CA VAL A 251 3.48 30.97 -49.39
C VAL A 251 2.23 30.17 -48.96
N HIS A 252 1.42 30.69 -48.04
CA HIS A 252 0.24 29.96 -47.47
C HIS A 252 -1.06 30.68 -47.80
N SER A 253 -1.32 30.99 -49.06
CA SER A 253 -2.48 31.80 -49.49
C SER A 253 -3.76 31.00 -49.78
N ASP A 254 -3.69 29.68 -49.86
CA ASP A 254 -4.81 28.84 -50.33
C ASP A 254 -5.07 27.66 -49.34
N PRO A 255 -5.87 27.88 -48.29
CA PRO A 255 -6.21 26.83 -47.35
C PRO A 255 -7.10 25.77 -47.99
N LYS A 256 -6.77 24.49 -47.79
CA LYS A 256 -7.48 23.34 -48.27
C LYS A 256 -8.02 22.49 -47.13
N LEU A 257 -9.21 21.90 -47.30
CA LEU A 257 -9.75 20.91 -46.41
C LEU A 257 -9.29 19.53 -46.86
N ARG A 258 -8.78 18.71 -45.95
CA ARG A 258 -8.34 17.33 -46.20
C ARG A 258 -9.11 16.38 -45.27
N LEU A 259 -9.76 15.38 -45.82
CA LEU A 259 -10.55 14.42 -45.05
C LEU A 259 -9.67 13.37 -44.35
N LEU A 260 -8.68 12.85 -45.10
CA LEU A 260 -7.75 11.81 -44.63
C LEU A 260 -6.32 12.22 -44.95
N ASP A 261 -5.41 11.98 -44.04
CA ASP A 261 -4.00 11.99 -44.36
C ASP A 261 -3.67 10.64 -45.02
N GLY A 262 -3.15 10.66 -46.23
CA GLY A 262 -2.77 9.45 -46.99
C GLY A 262 -1.55 8.75 -46.39
N ASP A 263 -1.04 9.20 -45.24
CA ASP A 263 0.03 8.57 -44.53
C ASP A 263 -0.45 7.29 -43.82
N PHE A 264 0.06 6.15 -44.27
CA PHE A 264 -0.24 4.84 -43.71
C PHE A 264 0.02 4.79 -42.21
N ASP A 265 1.14 5.35 -41.74
CA ASP A 265 1.52 5.34 -40.34
C ASP A 265 0.55 6.16 -39.48
N GLN A 266 -0.07 7.19 -40.04
CA GLN A 266 -1.12 7.96 -39.36
C GLN A 266 -2.41 7.17 -39.24
N LEU A 267 -2.83 6.50 -40.31
CA LEU A 267 -4.04 5.67 -40.28
C LEU A 267 -3.91 4.49 -39.31
N VAL A 268 -2.74 3.87 -39.23
CA VAL A 268 -2.47 2.81 -38.23
C VAL A 268 -2.51 3.39 -36.80
N ARG A 269 -1.99 4.60 -36.59
CA ARG A 269 -2.08 5.29 -35.30
C ARG A 269 -3.51 5.63 -34.90
N ASP A 270 -4.38 5.90 -35.87
CA ASP A 270 -5.79 6.21 -35.62
C ASP A 270 -6.67 4.96 -35.53
N SER A 271 -6.09 3.76 -35.58
CA SER A 271 -6.82 2.51 -35.42
C SER A 271 -7.54 2.43 -34.07
N GLU A 272 -8.80 2.01 -34.09
CA GLU A 272 -9.63 1.91 -32.87
C GLU A 272 -9.85 0.45 -32.47
N LEU A 273 -9.70 0.17 -31.17
CA LEU A 273 -10.07 -1.12 -30.62
C LEU A 273 -11.59 -1.24 -30.51
N VAL A 274 -12.15 -2.25 -31.14
CA VAL A 274 -13.58 -2.54 -31.11
C VAL A 274 -13.85 -3.96 -30.63
N PHE A 275 -14.90 -4.12 -29.83
CA PHE A 275 -15.39 -5.43 -29.40
C PHE A 275 -16.37 -6.00 -30.42
N LYS A 276 -16.49 -7.33 -30.47
CA LYS A 276 -17.48 -8.02 -31.30
C LYS A 276 -18.87 -7.42 -31.09
N PRO A 277 -19.71 -7.46 -32.15
CA PRO A 277 -21.04 -6.87 -32.07
C PRO A 277 -21.86 -7.45 -30.91
N ASP A 278 -22.68 -6.60 -30.30
CA ASP A 278 -23.72 -7.05 -29.39
C ASP A 278 -24.84 -7.78 -30.16
N ARG A 279 -25.92 -8.13 -29.45
CA ARG A 279 -27.09 -8.80 -30.07
C ARG A 279 -27.71 -8.00 -31.22
N ASN A 280 -27.41 -6.73 -31.36
CA ASN A 280 -27.90 -5.82 -32.41
C ASN A 280 -26.91 -5.70 -33.59
N GLY A 281 -25.83 -6.46 -33.60
CA GLY A 281 -24.88 -6.54 -34.72
C GLY A 281 -23.95 -5.35 -34.87
N ARG A 282 -23.84 -4.44 -33.89
CA ARG A 282 -22.97 -3.25 -33.93
C ARG A 282 -21.69 -3.45 -33.14
N PRO A 283 -20.51 -3.19 -33.73
CA PRO A 283 -19.25 -3.16 -32.98
C PRO A 283 -19.32 -2.11 -31.86
N ARG A 284 -18.79 -2.46 -30.70
CA ARG A 284 -18.68 -1.54 -29.56
C ARG A 284 -17.26 -1.02 -29.44
N PRO A 285 -17.01 0.26 -29.69
CA PRO A 285 -15.71 0.88 -29.46
C PRO A 285 -15.29 0.83 -27.99
N ALA A 286 -13.99 0.67 -27.72
CA ALA A 286 -13.45 0.61 -26.36
C ALA A 286 -13.83 1.85 -25.51
N ARG A 287 -14.04 3.03 -26.14
CA ARG A 287 -14.52 4.25 -25.47
C ARG A 287 -15.92 4.13 -24.82
N THR A 288 -16.72 3.12 -25.20
CA THR A 288 -18.06 2.89 -24.61
C THR A 288 -18.04 2.01 -23.37
N LEU A 289 -16.88 1.48 -23.00
CA LEU A 289 -16.69 0.73 -21.78
C LEU A 289 -16.86 1.59 -20.54
N SER A 290 -17.33 0.99 -19.44
CA SER A 290 -17.32 1.63 -18.12
C SER A 290 -15.89 1.88 -17.65
N ASP A 291 -15.72 2.77 -16.69
CA ASP A 291 -14.39 3.11 -16.15
C ASP A 291 -13.63 1.89 -15.63
N GLY A 292 -14.32 1.00 -14.89
CA GLY A 292 -13.72 -0.23 -14.42
C GLY A 292 -13.33 -1.19 -15.56
N GLN A 293 -14.17 -1.30 -16.59
CA GLN A 293 -13.84 -2.11 -17.77
C GLN A 293 -12.65 -1.53 -18.56
N ARG A 294 -12.52 -0.19 -18.62
CA ARG A 294 -11.38 0.47 -19.25
C ARG A 294 -10.08 0.18 -18.50
N SER A 295 -10.10 0.21 -17.17
CA SER A 295 -8.93 -0.16 -16.35
C SER A 295 -8.50 -1.61 -16.58
N LEU A 296 -9.46 -2.55 -16.63
CA LEU A 296 -9.18 -3.95 -16.96
C LEU A 296 -8.62 -4.12 -18.37
N LEU A 297 -9.18 -3.41 -19.35
CA LEU A 297 -8.68 -3.43 -20.72
C LEU A 297 -7.25 -2.89 -20.81
N HIS A 298 -6.96 -1.79 -20.10
CA HIS A 298 -5.61 -1.21 -20.06
C HIS A 298 -4.60 -2.24 -19.56
N LEU A 299 -4.87 -2.86 -18.42
CA LEU A 299 -3.99 -3.89 -17.88
C LEU A 299 -3.83 -5.08 -18.83
N ALA A 300 -4.94 -5.56 -19.42
CA ALA A 300 -4.89 -6.66 -20.39
C ALA A 300 -4.06 -6.33 -21.64
N LEU A 301 -4.11 -5.08 -22.11
CA LEU A 301 -3.29 -4.62 -23.23
C LEU A 301 -1.81 -4.50 -22.90
N VAL A 302 -1.49 -4.02 -21.69
CA VAL A 302 -0.11 -3.99 -21.20
C VAL A 302 0.43 -5.42 -21.10
N ALA A 303 -0.32 -6.34 -20.49
CA ALA A 303 0.05 -7.74 -20.38
C ALA A 303 0.28 -8.38 -21.75
N ALA A 304 -0.68 -8.22 -22.68
CA ALA A 304 -0.57 -8.75 -24.03
C ALA A 304 0.64 -8.19 -24.80
N ALA A 305 0.97 -6.90 -24.61
CA ALA A 305 2.14 -6.31 -25.24
C ALA A 305 3.44 -6.89 -24.66
N LEU A 306 3.52 -7.11 -23.36
CA LEU A 306 4.68 -7.76 -22.73
C LEU A 306 4.84 -9.21 -23.16
N ASP A 307 3.73 -9.95 -23.32
CA ASP A 307 3.73 -11.33 -23.84
C ASP A 307 4.27 -11.37 -25.28
N VAL A 308 3.83 -10.43 -26.14
CA VAL A 308 4.33 -10.31 -27.52
C VAL A 308 5.82 -9.97 -27.54
N GLU A 309 6.24 -9.01 -26.70
CA GLU A 309 7.66 -8.62 -26.59
C GLU A 309 8.52 -9.79 -26.09
N GLY A 310 8.03 -10.55 -25.11
CA GLY A 310 8.68 -11.77 -24.65
C GLY A 310 8.82 -12.81 -25.78
N ALA A 311 7.75 -13.04 -26.53
CA ALA A 311 7.75 -13.99 -27.65
C ALA A 311 8.74 -13.57 -28.76
N ILE A 312 8.85 -12.25 -29.05
CA ILE A 312 9.82 -11.74 -30.02
C ILE A 312 11.26 -11.93 -29.51
N ASN A 313 11.50 -11.68 -28.22
CA ASN A 313 12.83 -11.90 -27.60
C ASN A 313 13.23 -13.38 -27.65
N ASP A 314 12.26 -14.30 -27.58
CA ASP A 314 12.48 -15.73 -27.77
C ASP A 314 12.69 -16.13 -29.24
N GLY A 315 12.79 -15.17 -30.16
CA GLY A 315 12.95 -15.41 -31.60
C GLY A 315 11.68 -15.81 -32.34
N LYS A 316 10.52 -15.75 -31.69
CA LYS A 316 9.21 -15.93 -32.34
C LYS A 316 8.81 -14.62 -33.01
N HIS A 317 8.10 -14.70 -34.13
CA HIS A 317 7.60 -13.56 -34.88
C HIS A 317 8.68 -12.61 -35.44
N ALA A 318 9.91 -13.10 -35.69
CA ALA A 318 11.00 -12.32 -36.29
C ALA A 318 10.69 -11.78 -37.69
N ASP A 319 9.81 -12.45 -38.43
CA ASP A 319 9.35 -12.04 -39.76
C ASP A 319 8.24 -10.99 -39.73
N ASP A 320 7.56 -10.85 -38.57
CA ASP A 320 6.41 -9.95 -38.41
C ASP A 320 6.81 -8.61 -37.78
N PHE A 321 7.92 -8.59 -36.99
CA PHE A 321 8.38 -7.43 -36.26
C PHE A 321 9.86 -7.17 -36.47
N ALA A 322 10.22 -5.95 -36.87
CA ALA A 322 11.60 -5.47 -36.99
C ALA A 322 12.10 -4.97 -35.63
N LEU A 323 12.27 -5.87 -34.67
CA LEU A 323 12.83 -5.54 -33.37
C LEU A 323 14.30 -5.93 -33.35
N ASP A 324 15.19 -4.98 -33.66
CA ASP A 324 16.58 -5.10 -33.28
C ASP A 324 16.64 -5.20 -31.75
N GLY A 325 17.26 -6.24 -31.20
CA GLY A 325 17.39 -6.45 -29.75
C GLY A 325 17.99 -5.24 -29.00
N ALA A 326 18.59 -4.29 -29.72
CA ALA A 326 19.10 -3.03 -29.23
C ALA A 326 18.02 -2.03 -28.73
N HIS A 327 16.75 -2.20 -29.07
CA HIS A 327 15.67 -1.25 -28.77
C HIS A 327 14.66 -1.75 -27.72
N MET A 328 14.78 -3.01 -27.26
CA MET A 328 13.92 -3.55 -26.23
C MET A 328 14.34 -3.08 -24.83
N PRO A 329 13.42 -2.69 -23.93
CA PRO A 329 13.76 -2.41 -22.55
C PRO A 329 14.20 -3.71 -21.86
N SER A 330 15.20 -3.58 -21.03
CA SER A 330 15.67 -4.65 -20.15
C SER A 330 14.84 -4.72 -18.86
N LEU A 331 14.18 -3.60 -18.51
CA LEU A 331 13.23 -3.53 -17.38
C LEU A 331 11.99 -2.72 -17.78
N THR A 332 10.82 -3.32 -17.60
CA THR A 332 9.53 -2.63 -17.65
C THR A 332 8.96 -2.48 -16.24
N LEU A 333 8.85 -1.23 -15.77
CA LEU A 333 8.20 -0.90 -14.52
C LEU A 333 6.71 -0.63 -14.78
N ILE A 334 5.82 -1.39 -14.15
CA ILE A 334 4.37 -1.17 -14.22
C ILE A 334 3.93 -0.47 -12.94
N ALA A 335 3.45 0.76 -13.04
CA ALA A 335 2.87 1.45 -11.88
C ALA A 335 1.36 1.58 -12.04
N VAL A 336 0.62 1.06 -11.07
CA VAL A 336 -0.84 1.07 -11.05
C VAL A 336 -1.32 1.86 -9.86
N GLU A 337 -2.09 2.92 -10.11
CA GLU A 337 -2.69 3.72 -9.03
C GLU A 337 -4.14 3.34 -8.81
N GLU A 338 -4.46 3.11 -7.54
CA GLU A 338 -5.82 2.89 -7.03
C GLU A 338 -6.64 1.91 -7.89
N PRO A 339 -6.16 0.66 -8.09
CA PRO A 339 -6.83 -0.33 -8.94
C PRO A 339 -8.23 -0.68 -8.46
N GLU A 340 -8.56 -0.37 -7.21
CA GLU A 340 -9.88 -0.52 -6.62
C GLU A 340 -10.92 0.44 -7.18
N ASN A 341 -10.51 1.54 -7.82
CA ASN A 341 -11.44 2.56 -8.30
C ASN A 341 -12.39 2.01 -9.37
N SER A 342 -13.69 2.12 -9.08
CA SER A 342 -14.78 1.68 -9.97
C SER A 342 -14.84 0.17 -10.28
N LEU A 343 -14.16 -0.66 -9.46
CA LEU A 343 -14.15 -2.11 -9.58
C LEU A 343 -14.77 -2.80 -8.37
N SER A 344 -15.42 -3.94 -8.60
CA SER A 344 -15.82 -4.80 -7.48
C SER A 344 -14.59 -5.55 -6.90
N PRO A 345 -14.62 -5.92 -5.60
CA PRO A 345 -13.49 -6.61 -4.95
C PRO A 345 -13.02 -7.89 -5.66
N PHE A 346 -13.90 -8.58 -6.39
CA PHE A 346 -13.52 -9.78 -7.14
C PHE A 346 -12.64 -9.49 -8.36
N PHE A 347 -12.90 -8.37 -9.06
CA PHE A 347 -12.02 -7.96 -10.17
C PHE A 347 -10.66 -7.52 -9.66
N LEU A 348 -10.61 -6.89 -8.50
CA LEU A 348 -9.36 -6.50 -7.86
C LEU A 348 -8.43 -7.70 -7.61
N SER A 349 -8.98 -8.84 -7.15
CA SER A 349 -8.20 -10.08 -6.99
C SER A 349 -7.56 -10.52 -8.30
N ARG A 350 -8.31 -10.46 -9.41
CA ARG A 350 -7.78 -10.83 -10.73
C ARG A 350 -6.66 -9.89 -11.19
N ILE A 351 -6.82 -8.58 -10.94
CA ILE A 351 -5.78 -7.59 -11.26
C ILE A 351 -4.50 -7.90 -10.50
N ILE A 352 -4.60 -8.11 -9.18
CA ILE A 352 -3.43 -8.38 -8.35
C ILE A 352 -2.74 -9.68 -8.76
N THR A 353 -3.50 -10.76 -9.02
CA THR A 353 -2.95 -12.01 -9.51
C THR A 353 -2.21 -11.80 -10.85
N GLN A 354 -2.82 -11.07 -11.79
CA GLN A 354 -2.19 -10.80 -13.08
C GLN A 354 -0.91 -9.94 -12.95
N LEU A 355 -0.91 -8.94 -12.06
CA LEU A 355 0.29 -8.15 -11.77
C LEU A 355 1.40 -8.99 -11.14
N GLN A 356 1.06 -9.94 -10.25
CA GLN A 356 2.01 -10.90 -9.68
C GLN A 356 2.59 -11.84 -10.73
N GLU A 357 1.76 -12.35 -11.65
CA GLU A 357 2.20 -13.18 -12.78
C GLU A 357 3.14 -12.43 -13.71
N LEU A 358 2.82 -11.18 -14.06
CA LEU A 358 3.68 -10.33 -14.89
C LEU A 358 5.02 -10.03 -14.23
N SER A 359 5.00 -9.77 -12.92
CA SER A 359 6.21 -9.51 -12.13
C SER A 359 7.04 -10.76 -11.81
N GLY A 360 6.52 -11.94 -12.11
CA GLY A 360 7.28 -13.19 -12.06
C GLY A 360 8.36 -13.30 -13.17
N SER A 361 8.31 -12.42 -14.17
CA SER A 361 9.35 -12.27 -15.19
C SER A 361 10.46 -11.37 -14.69
N THR A 362 11.71 -11.74 -14.92
CA THR A 362 12.90 -10.95 -14.56
C THR A 362 12.99 -9.58 -15.24
N ALA A 363 12.17 -9.35 -16.26
CA ALA A 363 12.13 -8.09 -17.02
C ALA A 363 11.00 -7.15 -16.59
N THR A 364 10.20 -7.51 -15.58
CA THR A 364 9.04 -6.72 -15.17
C THR A 364 9.01 -6.54 -13.66
N GLN A 365 8.80 -5.32 -13.20
CA GLN A 365 8.63 -4.96 -11.80
C GLN A 365 7.35 -4.15 -11.63
N THR A 366 6.58 -4.37 -10.58
CA THR A 366 5.31 -3.69 -10.37
C THR A 366 5.31 -2.84 -9.11
N VAL A 367 4.81 -1.61 -9.22
CA VAL A 367 4.51 -0.72 -8.10
C VAL A 367 3.01 -0.45 -8.09
N LEU A 368 2.35 -0.77 -6.99
CA LEU A 368 0.92 -0.58 -6.81
C LEU A 368 0.68 0.46 -5.72
N SER A 369 -0.13 1.49 -5.96
CA SER A 369 -0.55 2.41 -4.91
C SER A 369 -2.03 2.23 -4.56
N SER A 370 -2.36 2.20 -3.27
CA SER A 370 -3.74 2.03 -2.80
C SER A 370 -3.99 2.68 -1.45
N HIS A 371 -5.26 3.06 -1.23
CA HIS A 371 -5.78 3.44 0.09
C HIS A 371 -6.88 2.47 0.56
N SER A 372 -7.01 1.32 -0.10
CA SER A 372 -8.09 0.37 0.14
C SER A 372 -7.65 -0.84 0.97
N ALA A 373 -8.38 -1.08 2.03
CA ALA A 373 -8.30 -2.29 2.83
C ALA A 373 -8.45 -3.56 1.97
N SER A 374 -9.26 -3.53 0.92
CA SER A 374 -9.45 -4.66 0.01
C SER A 374 -8.19 -5.04 -0.78
N VAL A 375 -7.29 -4.12 -1.03
CA VAL A 375 -5.98 -4.41 -1.65
C VAL A 375 -5.08 -5.11 -0.64
N MET A 376 -5.05 -4.58 0.61
CA MET A 376 -4.21 -5.12 1.68
C MET A 376 -4.48 -6.60 1.98
N SER A 377 -5.73 -7.04 1.93
CA SER A 377 -6.08 -8.44 2.17
C SER A 377 -5.55 -9.41 1.11
N ARG A 378 -4.96 -8.92 0.01
CA ARG A 378 -4.51 -9.70 -1.17
C ARG A 378 -3.02 -9.61 -1.45
N ILE A 379 -2.32 -8.72 -0.75
CA ILE A 379 -0.88 -8.51 -0.88
C ILE A 379 -0.20 -9.00 0.40
N ARG A 380 0.99 -9.55 0.27
CA ARG A 380 1.76 -9.97 1.44
C ARG A 380 2.19 -8.73 2.22
N PRO A 381 2.13 -8.75 3.55
CA PRO A 381 2.56 -7.60 4.36
C PRO A 381 4.01 -7.16 4.10
N GLU A 382 4.90 -8.09 3.74
CA GLU A 382 6.31 -7.83 3.42
C GLU A 382 6.48 -6.97 2.16
N ASP A 383 5.56 -7.11 1.19
CA ASP A 383 5.57 -6.35 -0.06
C ASP A 383 4.99 -4.93 0.12
N VAL A 384 4.59 -4.57 1.35
CA VAL A 384 3.96 -3.29 1.66
C VAL A 384 5.00 -2.26 2.10
N ARG A 385 4.89 -1.04 1.55
CA ARG A 385 5.55 0.16 2.05
C ARG A 385 4.46 1.10 2.54
N TYR A 386 4.47 1.35 3.85
CA TYR A 386 3.46 2.18 4.48
C TYR A 386 3.89 3.63 4.48
N LEU A 387 3.11 4.46 3.78
CA LEU A 387 3.37 5.90 3.64
C LEU A 387 2.49 6.68 4.63
N ARG A 388 3.12 7.55 5.38
CA ARG A 388 2.48 8.40 6.38
C ARG A 388 2.94 9.84 6.25
N THR A 389 2.06 10.77 6.59
CA THR A 389 2.42 12.20 6.68
C THR A 389 2.78 12.53 8.12
N GLU A 390 3.96 13.08 8.33
CA GLU A 390 4.40 13.60 9.63
C GLU A 390 3.60 14.86 9.99
N PRO A 391 2.86 14.85 11.10
CA PRO A 391 1.96 15.99 11.42
C PRO A 391 2.68 17.31 11.60
N ALA A 392 3.92 17.30 12.12
CA ALA A 392 4.68 18.51 12.43
C ALA A 392 5.23 19.22 11.18
N THR A 393 5.57 18.48 10.12
CA THR A 393 6.24 19.00 8.94
C THR A 393 5.41 18.86 7.67
N ALA A 394 4.31 18.14 7.73
CA ALA A 394 3.49 17.70 6.59
C ALA A 394 4.30 16.94 5.51
N THR A 395 5.46 16.40 5.87
CA THR A 395 6.29 15.60 4.95
C THR A 395 5.94 14.13 5.01
N ALA A 396 6.10 13.45 3.87
CA ALA A 396 5.86 12.01 3.78
C ALA A 396 7.04 11.22 4.37
N SER A 397 6.71 10.20 5.16
CA SER A 397 7.64 9.17 5.64
C SER A 397 7.20 7.80 5.13
N VAL A 398 8.14 6.87 5.00
CA VAL A 398 7.91 5.49 4.55
C VAL A 398 8.36 4.54 5.62
N ARG A 399 7.51 3.57 5.93
CA ARG A 399 7.77 2.51 6.89
C ARG A 399 7.68 1.15 6.19
N GLU A 400 8.53 0.24 6.58
CA GLU A 400 8.50 -1.15 6.15
C GLU A 400 7.95 -2.01 7.28
N ILE A 401 7.33 -3.12 6.93
CA ILE A 401 6.79 -4.06 7.90
C ILE A 401 7.83 -5.15 8.13
N THR A 402 8.31 -5.26 9.35
CA THR A 402 9.19 -6.34 9.77
C THR A 402 8.35 -7.43 10.45
N LEU A 403 8.23 -8.58 9.82
CA LEU A 403 7.51 -9.72 10.38
C LEU A 403 8.47 -10.81 10.82
N PRO A 404 8.09 -11.64 11.82
CA PRO A 404 8.80 -12.86 12.13
C PRO A 404 8.83 -13.81 10.93
N GLU A 405 9.82 -14.70 10.87
CA GLU A 405 9.97 -15.66 9.77
C GLU A 405 8.69 -16.47 9.51
N ASP A 406 8.38 -16.74 8.24
CA ASP A 406 7.20 -17.49 7.78
C ASP A 406 7.10 -18.90 8.38
N THR A 407 8.23 -19.47 8.75
CA THR A 407 8.31 -20.82 9.34
C THR A 407 7.83 -20.87 10.78
N THR A 408 7.77 -19.72 11.47
CA THR A 408 7.36 -19.64 12.88
C THR A 408 5.83 -19.57 13.03
N GLU A 409 5.31 -20.14 14.12
CA GLU A 409 3.88 -20.02 14.46
C GLU A 409 3.47 -18.56 14.65
N ALA A 410 4.35 -17.77 15.25
CA ALA A 410 4.16 -16.34 15.45
C ALA A 410 4.04 -15.56 14.13
N GLY A 411 4.92 -15.83 13.16
CA GLY A 411 4.89 -15.19 11.85
C GLY A 411 3.61 -15.49 11.09
N LYS A 412 3.16 -16.75 11.09
CA LYS A 412 1.87 -17.14 10.48
C LYS A 412 0.70 -16.43 11.14
N TYR A 413 0.70 -16.37 12.47
CA TYR A 413 -0.39 -15.71 13.21
C TYR A 413 -0.49 -14.22 12.91
N VAL A 414 0.63 -13.49 12.94
CA VAL A 414 0.62 -12.05 12.65
C VAL A 414 0.16 -11.77 11.23
N ARG A 415 0.58 -12.57 10.24
CA ARG A 415 0.12 -12.44 8.85
C ARG A 415 -1.38 -12.65 8.72
N GLU A 416 -1.92 -13.67 9.39
CA GLU A 416 -3.37 -13.91 9.38
C GLU A 416 -4.14 -12.79 10.09
N ALA A 417 -3.64 -12.29 11.24
CA ALA A 417 -4.26 -11.18 11.95
C ALA A 417 -4.26 -9.89 11.10
N VAL A 418 -3.16 -9.59 10.42
CA VAL A 418 -3.05 -8.45 9.51
C VAL A 418 -4.00 -8.59 8.31
N ARG A 419 -4.13 -9.80 7.75
CA ARG A 419 -5.07 -10.07 6.66
C ARG A 419 -6.52 -10.00 7.09
N ALA A 420 -6.83 -10.39 8.33
CA ALA A 420 -8.19 -10.32 8.87
C ALA A 420 -8.60 -8.88 9.21
N HIS A 421 -7.67 -8.08 9.73
CA HIS A 421 -7.90 -6.72 10.22
C HIS A 421 -7.05 -5.68 9.49
N HIS A 422 -7.14 -5.70 8.17
CA HIS A 422 -6.35 -4.83 7.28
C HIS A 422 -6.68 -3.34 7.40
N GLU A 423 -7.80 -2.95 8.01
CA GLU A 423 -8.15 -1.57 8.34
C GLU A 423 -7.20 -0.92 9.34
N LEU A 424 -6.44 -1.71 10.12
CA LEU A 424 -5.43 -1.20 11.06
C LEU A 424 -4.40 -0.26 10.40
N TYR A 425 -4.06 -0.51 9.13
CA TYR A 425 -3.11 0.33 8.38
C TYR A 425 -3.62 1.75 8.13
N PHE A 426 -4.92 1.96 8.20
CA PHE A 426 -5.54 3.27 7.96
C PHE A 426 -6.01 3.93 9.27
N ALA A 427 -5.83 3.22 10.40
CA ALA A 427 -6.25 3.69 11.69
C ALA A 427 -5.32 4.79 12.24
N LYS A 428 -5.91 5.77 12.91
CA LYS A 428 -5.18 6.73 13.74
C LYS A 428 -4.81 6.15 15.09
N PHE A 429 -5.56 5.14 15.52
CA PHE A 429 -5.37 4.46 16.78
C PHE A 429 -5.90 3.02 16.69
N VAL A 430 -5.21 2.06 17.29
CA VAL A 430 -5.65 0.66 17.32
C VAL A 430 -5.93 0.23 18.76
N VAL A 431 -7.08 -0.41 18.98
CA VAL A 431 -7.41 -1.06 20.24
C VAL A 431 -7.30 -2.56 20.03
N LEU A 432 -6.40 -3.19 20.79
CA LEU A 432 -6.22 -4.64 20.79
C LEU A 432 -7.02 -5.25 21.95
N GLY A 433 -7.84 -6.26 21.65
CA GLY A 433 -8.61 -7.03 22.65
C GLY A 433 -8.25 -8.51 22.65
N GLU A 434 -8.66 -9.27 23.67
CA GLU A 434 -8.41 -10.71 23.69
C GLU A 434 -9.40 -11.49 22.81
N GLY A 435 -10.64 -11.00 22.61
CA GLY A 435 -11.64 -11.75 21.87
C GLY A 435 -12.89 -10.96 21.46
N ASP A 436 -13.95 -11.70 21.14
CA ASP A 436 -15.23 -11.16 20.63
C ASP A 436 -15.96 -10.27 21.65
N THR A 437 -15.72 -10.45 22.95
CA THR A 437 -16.33 -9.62 24.00
C THR A 437 -15.86 -8.18 23.88
N GLU A 438 -14.58 -7.95 23.66
CA GLU A 438 -13.99 -6.62 23.48
C GLU A 438 -14.60 -5.91 22.27
N GLU A 439 -14.80 -6.62 21.16
CA GLU A 439 -15.43 -6.07 19.96
C GLU A 439 -16.86 -5.60 20.18
N LEU A 440 -17.59 -6.23 21.09
CA LEU A 440 -18.96 -5.84 21.43
C LEU A 440 -19.02 -4.74 22.48
N VAL A 441 -18.22 -4.87 23.53
CA VAL A 441 -18.31 -4.03 24.74
C VAL A 441 -17.61 -2.69 24.55
N ILE A 442 -16.38 -2.69 24.02
CA ILE A 442 -15.57 -1.46 23.93
C ILE A 442 -16.24 -0.39 23.07
N PRO A 443 -16.74 -0.69 21.84
CA PRO A 443 -17.42 0.31 21.01
C PRO A 443 -18.66 0.90 21.70
N ARG A 444 -19.42 0.06 22.40
CA ARG A 444 -20.66 0.49 23.08
C ARG A 444 -20.36 1.41 24.27
N ILE A 445 -19.34 1.09 25.06
CA ILE A 445 -18.88 1.96 26.16
C ILE A 445 -18.25 3.25 25.61
N ALA A 446 -17.42 3.18 24.59
CA ALA A 446 -16.82 4.34 23.93
C ALA A 446 -17.90 5.30 23.42
N GLN A 447 -18.93 4.79 22.77
CA GLN A 447 -20.08 5.56 22.28
C GLN A 447 -20.79 6.29 23.44
N ALA A 448 -21.08 5.61 24.54
CA ALA A 448 -21.69 6.23 25.73
C ALA A 448 -20.83 7.35 26.32
N HIS A 449 -19.52 7.26 26.14
CA HIS A 449 -18.56 8.30 26.50
C HIS A 449 -18.32 9.36 25.43
N GLY A 450 -19.06 9.33 24.29
CA GLY A 450 -18.95 10.31 23.20
C GLY A 450 -17.81 10.05 22.21
N VAL A 451 -17.29 8.82 22.14
CA VAL A 451 -16.30 8.40 21.14
C VAL A 451 -16.96 7.38 20.21
N GLN A 452 -17.03 7.71 18.94
CA GLN A 452 -17.40 6.75 17.89
C GLN A 452 -16.12 6.22 17.26
N LEU A 453 -15.84 4.93 17.41
CA LEU A 453 -14.55 4.36 16.99
C LEU A 453 -14.32 4.53 15.48
N ASP A 454 -15.23 4.03 14.68
CA ASP A 454 -15.10 4.02 13.22
C ASP A 454 -14.98 5.44 12.61
N PRO A 455 -15.87 6.41 12.88
CA PRO A 455 -15.69 7.77 12.38
C PRO A 455 -14.43 8.48 12.89
N SER A 456 -13.86 8.01 14.00
CA SER A 456 -12.61 8.55 14.58
C SER A 456 -11.35 7.85 14.06
N PHE A 457 -11.49 6.95 13.09
CA PHE A 457 -10.39 6.14 12.55
C PHE A 457 -9.70 5.28 13.64
N ILE A 458 -10.49 4.68 14.51
CA ILE A 458 -10.01 3.78 15.56
C ILE A 458 -10.40 2.37 15.19
N ALA A 459 -9.41 1.52 14.90
CA ALA A 459 -9.64 0.12 14.61
C ALA A 459 -9.67 -0.72 15.88
N MET A 460 -10.55 -1.73 15.91
CA MET A 460 -10.62 -2.75 16.95
C MET A 460 -10.10 -4.07 16.41
N VAL A 461 -9.12 -4.70 17.08
CA VAL A 461 -8.48 -5.94 16.62
C VAL A 461 -8.50 -6.97 17.76
N PRO A 462 -9.30 -8.04 17.67
CA PRO A 462 -9.27 -9.16 18.61
C PRO A 462 -8.08 -10.07 18.31
N LEU A 463 -7.26 -10.37 19.32
CA LEU A 463 -6.01 -11.13 19.19
C LEU A 463 -6.11 -12.61 19.60
N GLY A 464 -7.23 -13.06 20.11
CA GLY A 464 -7.38 -14.43 20.61
C GLY A 464 -6.45 -14.77 21.80
N GLY A 465 -5.98 -13.78 22.55
CA GLY A 465 -5.15 -13.95 23.75
C GLY A 465 -3.70 -14.39 23.52
N ARG A 466 -3.27 -14.58 22.28
CA ARG A 466 -1.90 -15.04 21.93
C ARG A 466 -1.15 -14.02 21.07
N HIS A 467 0.18 -14.06 21.14
CA HIS A 467 1.07 -13.30 20.24
C HIS A 467 0.92 -11.77 20.27
N THR A 468 0.39 -11.18 21.34
CA THR A 468 0.19 -9.74 21.52
C THR A 468 1.48 -8.94 21.27
N ASN A 469 2.64 -9.48 21.67
CA ASN A 469 3.95 -8.85 21.48
C ASN A 469 4.29 -8.57 20.00
N HIS A 470 3.91 -9.47 19.09
CA HIS A 470 4.19 -9.28 17.67
C HIS A 470 3.31 -8.19 17.05
N MET A 471 2.06 -8.06 17.53
CA MET A 471 1.21 -6.93 17.13
C MET A 471 1.72 -5.61 17.69
N TRP A 472 2.26 -5.59 18.91
CA TRP A 472 2.91 -4.39 19.44
C TRP A 472 4.13 -3.99 18.61
N MET A 473 4.99 -4.93 18.23
CA MET A 473 6.13 -4.66 17.35
C MET A 473 5.66 -4.10 16.01
N LEU A 474 4.71 -4.74 15.35
CA LEU A 474 4.15 -4.28 14.08
C LEU A 474 3.59 -2.86 14.17
N LEU A 475 2.76 -2.58 15.18
CA LEU A 475 2.15 -1.26 15.34
C LEU A 475 3.19 -0.18 15.69
N ASN A 476 4.24 -0.54 16.44
CA ASN A 476 5.36 0.35 16.72
C ASN A 476 6.20 0.61 15.46
N ASP A 477 6.50 -0.40 14.66
CA ASP A 477 7.23 -0.23 13.38
C ASP A 477 6.47 0.70 12.42
N LEU A 478 5.15 0.58 12.40
CA LEU A 478 4.27 1.45 11.61
C LEU A 478 4.00 2.81 12.26
N ASP A 479 4.50 3.04 13.48
CA ASP A 479 4.24 4.24 14.29
C ASP A 479 2.73 4.51 14.48
N ILE A 480 1.94 3.44 14.65
CA ILE A 480 0.49 3.51 14.90
C ILE A 480 0.25 3.47 16.40
N PRO A 481 -0.28 4.55 17.02
CA PRO A 481 -0.63 4.55 18.43
C PRO A 481 -1.66 3.46 18.75
N HIS A 482 -1.46 2.74 19.85
CA HIS A 482 -2.34 1.63 20.21
C HIS A 482 -2.50 1.48 21.73
N ALA A 483 -3.54 0.75 22.11
CA ALA A 483 -3.74 0.28 23.47
C ALA A 483 -4.26 -1.17 23.43
N THR A 484 -3.97 -1.90 24.50
CA THR A 484 -4.35 -3.31 24.63
C THR A 484 -5.15 -3.52 25.89
N LEU A 485 -6.32 -4.18 25.79
CA LEU A 485 -7.08 -4.68 26.93
C LEU A 485 -6.88 -6.18 27.07
N LEU A 486 -6.35 -6.61 28.20
CA LEU A 486 -6.06 -7.99 28.55
C LEU A 486 -6.87 -8.41 29.78
N ASP A 487 -7.09 -9.72 29.92
CA ASP A 487 -7.68 -10.30 31.11
C ASP A 487 -6.61 -10.61 32.16
N LEU A 488 -6.89 -10.31 33.42
CA LEU A 488 -5.96 -10.60 34.51
C LEU A 488 -6.02 -12.06 34.95
N ASP A 489 -7.22 -12.64 34.91
CA ASP A 489 -7.52 -14.03 35.31
C ASP A 489 -6.99 -14.39 36.71
N TYR A 490 -7.13 -13.47 37.65
CA TYR A 490 -6.64 -13.68 39.02
C TYR A 490 -7.25 -14.90 39.70
N GLY A 491 -6.41 -15.86 40.04
CA GLY A 491 -6.80 -17.11 40.63
C GLY A 491 -6.76 -18.30 39.68
N LYS A 492 -6.64 -18.11 38.38
CA LYS A 492 -6.32 -19.19 37.44
C LYS A 492 -4.82 -19.53 37.50
N GLU A 493 -4.48 -20.79 37.20
CA GLU A 493 -3.10 -21.24 37.17
C GLU A 493 -2.24 -20.43 36.20
N GLY A 494 -1.08 -19.93 36.65
CA GLY A 494 -0.15 -19.14 35.85
C GLY A 494 -0.64 -17.74 35.46
N ALA A 495 -1.83 -17.30 35.93
CA ALA A 495 -2.40 -16.01 35.66
C ALA A 495 -2.23 -14.99 36.82
N GLY A 496 -2.92 -13.88 36.80
CA GLY A 496 -2.72 -12.80 37.77
C GLY A 496 -1.34 -12.16 37.65
N PRO A 497 -0.47 -12.22 38.68
CA PRO A 497 0.88 -11.68 38.62
C PRO A 497 1.73 -12.25 37.48
N GLY A 498 1.54 -13.52 37.10
CA GLY A 498 2.22 -14.14 35.97
C GLY A 498 1.95 -13.42 34.64
N ARG A 499 0.69 -13.04 34.38
CA ARG A 499 0.33 -12.24 33.19
C ARG A 499 0.98 -10.85 33.19
N LEU A 500 1.15 -10.23 34.38
CA LEU A 500 1.84 -8.94 34.51
C LEU A 500 3.33 -9.06 34.17
N ARG A 501 3.99 -10.13 34.67
CA ARG A 501 5.39 -10.43 34.32
C ARG A 501 5.53 -10.64 32.81
N ASP A 502 4.63 -11.41 32.20
CA ASP A 502 4.65 -11.66 30.76
C ASP A 502 4.50 -10.35 29.95
N ALA A 503 3.59 -9.47 30.36
CA ALA A 503 3.44 -8.17 29.71
C ALA A 503 4.70 -7.32 29.84
N CYS A 504 5.32 -7.27 31.04
CA CYS A 504 6.58 -6.57 31.26
C CYS A 504 7.72 -7.15 30.39
N LYS A 505 7.84 -8.48 30.31
CA LYS A 505 8.83 -9.13 29.44
C LYS A 505 8.63 -8.78 27.96
N ARG A 506 7.39 -8.75 27.50
CA ARG A 506 7.04 -8.39 26.11
C ARG A 506 7.32 -6.91 25.82
N LEU A 507 7.00 -6.00 26.74
CA LEU A 507 7.33 -4.58 26.61
C LEU A 507 8.86 -4.36 26.60
N ALA A 508 9.60 -5.07 27.45
CA ALA A 508 11.06 -5.00 27.46
C ALA A 508 11.67 -5.54 26.16
N ALA A 509 11.11 -6.60 25.57
CA ALA A 509 11.52 -7.13 24.28
C ALA A 509 11.28 -6.14 23.13
N SER A 510 10.32 -5.22 23.29
CA SER A 510 10.06 -4.11 22.35
C SER A 510 10.93 -2.87 22.61
N GLY A 511 11.96 -2.99 23.46
CA GLY A 511 12.90 -1.89 23.78
C GLY A 511 12.40 -0.88 24.79
N LEU A 512 11.24 -1.13 25.43
CA LEU A 512 10.68 -0.29 26.49
C LEU A 512 11.20 -0.71 27.86
N LYS A 513 11.10 0.19 28.85
CA LYS A 513 11.50 -0.06 30.22
C LYS A 513 10.25 -0.09 31.13
N PRO A 514 9.57 -1.25 31.21
CA PRO A 514 8.26 -1.35 31.85
C PRO A 514 8.25 -1.16 33.36
N LEU A 515 9.39 -1.16 34.03
CA LEU A 515 9.52 -0.94 35.47
C LEU A 515 10.07 0.44 35.84
N GLU A 516 10.54 1.23 34.86
CA GLU A 516 11.08 2.56 35.12
C GLU A 516 10.02 3.49 35.75
N GLY A 517 10.26 3.94 36.95
CA GLY A 517 9.31 4.78 37.73
C GLY A 517 8.30 3.98 38.58
N LEU A 518 8.37 2.65 38.60
CA LEU A 518 7.59 1.82 39.49
C LEU A 518 8.35 1.49 40.76
N THR A 519 7.88 2.01 41.89
CA THR A 519 8.56 1.86 43.21
C THR A 519 8.35 0.44 43.76
N GLY A 520 9.43 -0.22 44.19
CA GLY A 520 9.38 -1.52 44.85
C GLY A 520 9.56 -2.72 43.92
N TYR A 521 9.86 -2.47 42.66
CA TYR A 521 10.14 -3.50 41.64
C TYR A 521 11.35 -3.07 40.82
N ASP A 522 12.50 -3.68 41.05
CA ASP A 522 13.74 -3.40 40.33
C ASP A 522 13.91 -4.37 39.14
N GLU A 523 13.45 -5.62 39.31
CA GLU A 523 13.47 -6.67 38.27
C GLU A 523 12.04 -7.17 38.01
N ILE A 524 11.81 -7.69 36.77
CA ILE A 524 10.48 -8.20 36.38
C ILE A 524 10.07 -9.39 37.25
N ASP A 525 11.03 -10.18 37.71
CA ASP A 525 10.79 -11.36 38.56
C ASP A 525 10.45 -10.99 40.03
N ASP A 526 10.60 -9.73 40.43
CA ASP A 526 10.07 -9.21 41.71
C ASP A 526 8.54 -9.24 41.77
N ILE A 527 7.87 -9.32 40.61
CA ILE A 527 6.43 -9.52 40.51
C ILE A 527 6.15 -11.01 40.79
N THR A 528 6.10 -11.40 42.05
CA THR A 528 5.94 -12.80 42.47
C THR A 528 4.49 -13.29 42.38
N ASP A 529 4.28 -14.62 42.32
CA ASP A 529 2.93 -15.21 42.15
C ASP A 529 2.04 -15.09 43.41
N ASP A 530 2.63 -14.72 44.56
CA ASP A 530 1.91 -14.57 45.83
C ASP A 530 1.32 -13.16 46.06
N LEU A 531 1.48 -12.24 45.14
CA LEU A 531 0.92 -10.89 45.24
C LEU A 531 -0.60 -10.91 45.31
N GLU A 532 -1.14 -10.22 46.30
CA GLU A 532 -2.58 -10.00 46.45
C GLU A 532 -3.09 -8.92 45.44
N VAL A 533 -4.40 -8.94 45.14
CA VAL A 533 -5.01 -8.02 44.15
C VAL A 533 -4.69 -6.56 44.45
N ASP A 534 -4.70 -6.16 45.73
CA ASP A 534 -4.41 -4.78 46.10
C ASP A 534 -2.94 -4.42 45.89
N ALA A 535 -2.01 -5.35 46.05
CA ALA A 535 -0.58 -5.15 45.80
C ALA A 535 -0.23 -5.00 44.32
N ILE A 536 -1.03 -5.57 43.43
CA ILE A 536 -0.81 -5.43 41.98
C ILE A 536 -1.42 -4.18 41.37
N LEU A 537 -2.29 -3.42 42.09
CA LEU A 537 -2.93 -2.21 41.57
C LEU A 537 -1.94 -1.14 41.10
N PRO A 538 -0.81 -0.86 41.80
CA PRO A 538 0.20 0.08 41.32
C PRO A 538 0.81 -0.35 39.97
N ILE A 539 1.10 -1.66 39.81
CA ILE A 539 1.66 -2.23 38.57
C ILE A 539 0.66 -2.04 37.43
N LEU A 540 -0.61 -2.37 37.65
CA LEU A 540 -1.68 -2.18 36.67
C LEU A 540 -1.82 -0.73 36.24
N LYS A 541 -1.75 0.21 37.20
CA LYS A 541 -1.81 1.64 36.89
C LYS A 541 -0.60 2.09 36.09
N HIS A 542 0.57 1.57 36.42
CA HIS A 542 1.82 1.89 35.71
C HIS A 542 1.80 1.37 34.27
N LEU A 543 1.37 0.11 34.04
CA LEU A 543 1.28 -0.48 32.71
C LEU A 543 0.33 0.30 31.76
N ARG A 544 -0.66 1.01 32.28
CA ARG A 544 -1.52 1.91 31.47
C ARG A 544 -0.75 3.04 30.81
N THR A 545 0.40 3.46 31.36
CA THR A 545 1.25 4.49 30.73
C THR A 545 1.88 3.97 29.43
N PHE A 546 2.01 2.65 29.29
CA PHE A 546 2.46 1.94 28.09
C PHE A 546 1.29 1.48 27.20
N GLY A 547 0.06 1.90 27.49
CA GLY A 547 -1.13 1.50 26.72
C GLY A 547 -1.64 0.09 27.04
N VAL A 548 -1.16 -0.56 28.13
CA VAL A 548 -1.61 -1.90 28.52
C VAL A 548 -2.59 -1.82 29.68
N PHE A 549 -3.80 -2.30 29.46
CA PHE A 549 -4.93 -2.29 30.40
C PHE A 549 -5.32 -3.72 30.76
N TYR A 550 -5.73 -3.93 31.98
CA TYR A 550 -6.19 -5.23 32.45
C TYR A 550 -7.59 -5.17 33.02
N ALA A 551 -8.48 -6.04 32.55
CA ALA A 551 -9.76 -6.33 33.17
C ALA A 551 -9.53 -7.11 34.48
N THR A 552 -10.12 -6.63 35.58
CA THR A 552 -9.85 -7.13 36.93
C THR A 552 -11.14 -7.42 37.69
N PRO A 553 -11.16 -8.40 38.59
CA PRO A 553 -10.08 -9.33 38.98
C PRO A 553 -9.91 -10.53 38.02
N LEU A 554 -10.92 -10.89 37.21
CA LEU A 554 -10.92 -12.06 36.31
C LEU A 554 -10.68 -11.55 34.87
N ASP A 555 -11.74 -11.30 34.15
CA ASP A 555 -11.78 -10.91 32.75
C ASP A 555 -12.82 -9.79 32.52
N LEU A 556 -12.95 -9.36 31.27
CA LEU A 556 -13.92 -8.34 30.88
C LEU A 556 -15.36 -8.78 31.13
N ASP A 557 -15.69 -10.07 30.91
CA ASP A 557 -17.04 -10.62 31.13
C ASP A 557 -17.46 -10.45 32.58
N TYR A 558 -16.57 -10.84 33.53
CA TYR A 558 -16.82 -10.69 34.95
C TYR A 558 -16.89 -9.21 35.38
N ALA A 559 -16.05 -8.37 34.81
CA ALA A 559 -16.05 -6.93 35.11
C ALA A 559 -17.37 -6.27 34.69
N MET A 560 -17.91 -6.65 33.53
CA MET A 560 -19.22 -6.18 33.03
C MET A 560 -20.39 -6.73 33.85
N LEU A 561 -20.38 -8.02 34.16
CA LEU A 561 -21.39 -8.66 35.03
C LEU A 561 -21.45 -7.94 36.38
N ARG A 562 -20.31 -7.68 37.01
CA ARG A 562 -20.22 -6.99 38.29
C ARG A 562 -20.70 -5.54 38.25
N ALA A 563 -20.40 -4.84 37.17
CA ALA A 563 -20.76 -3.43 36.99
C ALA A 563 -22.24 -3.21 36.71
N PHE A 564 -22.89 -4.20 36.04
CA PHE A 564 -24.27 -4.11 35.55
C PHE A 564 -25.06 -5.36 35.94
N GLU A 565 -24.99 -5.75 37.24
CA GLU A 565 -25.54 -6.99 37.74
C GLU A 565 -27.01 -7.17 37.34
N ASP A 566 -27.87 -6.17 37.54
CA ASP A 566 -29.28 -6.22 37.21
C ASP A 566 -29.56 -6.52 35.73
N ALA A 567 -28.75 -5.95 34.83
CA ALA A 567 -28.91 -6.14 33.40
C ALA A 567 -28.50 -7.55 32.94
N TYR A 568 -27.41 -8.10 33.52
CA TYR A 568 -26.89 -9.42 33.19
C TYR A 568 -27.65 -10.55 33.88
N THR A 569 -28.17 -10.33 35.09
CA THR A 569 -28.90 -11.37 35.87
C THR A 569 -30.38 -11.40 35.54
N HIS A 570 -30.86 -10.54 34.66
CA HIS A 570 -32.24 -10.55 34.20
C HIS A 570 -32.54 -11.86 33.44
N LEU A 571 -33.50 -12.62 33.97
CA LEU A 571 -33.96 -13.88 33.36
C LEU A 571 -35.19 -13.63 32.48
N GLU A 572 -35.12 -14.15 31.25
CA GLU A 572 -36.30 -14.15 30.39
C GLU A 572 -37.23 -15.31 30.72
N SER A 573 -38.47 -15.21 30.21
CA SER A 573 -39.50 -16.26 30.49
C SER A 573 -39.00 -17.61 29.96
N GLY A 574 -38.83 -18.56 30.88
CA GLY A 574 -38.34 -19.92 30.61
C GLY A 574 -36.87 -20.16 31.01
N ASP A 575 -36.13 -19.13 31.37
CA ASP A 575 -34.77 -19.27 31.88
C ASP A 575 -34.75 -19.74 33.33
N ARG A 576 -33.81 -20.65 33.67
CA ARG A 576 -33.70 -21.25 35.02
C ARG A 576 -32.66 -20.58 35.92
N GLY A 577 -31.82 -19.68 35.34
CA GLY A 577 -30.72 -19.07 36.08
C GLY A 577 -29.57 -20.03 36.45
N PRO A 578 -28.64 -19.58 37.30
CA PRO A 578 -27.49 -20.37 37.73
C PRO A 578 -27.93 -21.70 38.41
N GLY A 579 -27.33 -22.81 37.99
CA GLY A 579 -27.53 -24.10 38.61
C GLY A 579 -26.84 -24.20 39.98
N ALA A 580 -27.33 -25.17 40.83
CA ALA A 580 -26.66 -25.48 42.08
C ALA A 580 -25.27 -26.09 41.86
N GLY A 581 -24.37 -25.87 42.82
CA GLY A 581 -22.99 -26.37 42.80
C GLY A 581 -21.92 -25.26 42.86
N ASP A 582 -20.75 -25.65 43.33
CA ASP A 582 -19.62 -24.72 43.45
C ASP A 582 -19.11 -24.30 42.06
N PRO A 583 -19.15 -23.00 41.72
CA PRO A 583 -18.69 -22.51 40.41
C PRO A 583 -17.18 -22.39 40.31
N ILE A 584 -16.41 -22.41 41.42
CA ILE A 584 -14.98 -22.08 41.46
C ILE A 584 -14.19 -23.00 40.54
N ILE A 585 -14.34 -24.32 40.69
CA ILE A 585 -13.59 -25.29 39.86
C ILE A 585 -13.90 -25.11 38.37
N THR A 586 -15.17 -24.87 38.04
CA THR A 586 -15.58 -24.69 36.63
C THR A 586 -15.01 -23.41 36.02
N VAL A 587 -14.88 -22.34 36.80
CA VAL A 587 -14.43 -21.03 36.33
C VAL A 587 -12.90 -20.86 36.41
N MET A 588 -12.29 -21.35 37.51
CA MET A 588 -10.85 -21.18 37.79
C MET A 588 -9.98 -22.32 37.28
N GLY A 589 -10.58 -23.49 36.96
CA GLY A 589 -9.87 -24.71 36.65
C GLY A 589 -9.54 -25.53 37.91
N GLU A 590 -9.09 -26.79 37.70
CA GLU A 590 -8.78 -27.75 38.81
C GLU A 590 -7.57 -27.29 39.65
N ASN A 591 -6.62 -26.59 39.05
CA ASN A 591 -5.40 -26.07 39.69
C ASN A 591 -5.52 -24.59 40.07
N GLY A 592 -6.71 -24.04 40.13
CA GLY A 592 -6.95 -22.64 40.49
C GLY A 592 -6.34 -22.31 41.86
N THR A 593 -5.62 -21.20 41.93
CA THR A 593 -5.08 -20.63 43.17
C THR A 593 -6.04 -19.57 43.73
N ARG A 594 -5.78 -19.07 44.92
CA ARG A 594 -6.61 -17.99 45.52
C ARG A 594 -8.07 -18.35 45.77
N GLU A 595 -8.38 -19.64 46.02
CA GLU A 595 -9.73 -20.11 46.32
C GLU A 595 -10.40 -19.29 47.42
N ASN A 596 -9.68 -18.96 48.49
CA ASN A 596 -10.19 -18.16 49.61
C ASN A 596 -10.66 -16.76 49.20
N TYR A 597 -9.98 -16.14 48.23
CA TYR A 597 -10.40 -14.85 47.68
C TYR A 597 -11.78 -14.96 47.01
N TRP A 598 -12.01 -16.04 46.25
CA TRP A 598 -13.24 -16.24 45.50
C TRP A 598 -14.41 -16.80 46.35
N ARG A 599 -14.16 -17.31 47.56
CA ARG A 599 -15.19 -17.78 48.48
C ARG A 599 -15.92 -16.69 49.26
N ASN A 600 -15.64 -15.43 49.02
CA ASN A 600 -16.47 -14.32 49.48
C ASN A 600 -17.90 -14.50 48.94
N ALA A 601 -18.95 -14.32 49.78
CA ALA A 601 -20.33 -14.60 49.45
C ALA A 601 -20.80 -13.88 48.16
N GLU A 602 -20.49 -12.60 48.02
CA GLU A 602 -20.83 -11.80 46.84
C GLU A 602 -20.13 -12.33 45.57
N ARG A 603 -18.81 -12.57 45.63
CA ARG A 603 -18.04 -13.09 44.50
C ARG A 603 -18.48 -14.47 44.09
N LEU A 604 -18.84 -15.33 45.05
CA LEU A 604 -19.31 -16.68 44.77
C LEU A 604 -20.67 -16.68 44.01
N VAL A 605 -21.58 -15.78 44.39
CA VAL A 605 -22.83 -15.57 43.66
C VAL A 605 -22.57 -15.11 42.24
N LEU A 606 -21.71 -14.11 42.05
CA LEU A 606 -21.33 -13.61 40.72
C LEU A 606 -20.63 -14.67 39.88
N LEU A 607 -19.77 -15.54 40.45
CA LEU A 607 -19.18 -16.68 39.75
C LEU A 607 -20.21 -17.69 39.29
N GLY A 608 -21.30 -17.88 40.07
CA GLY A 608 -22.44 -18.71 39.66
C GLY A 608 -23.11 -18.16 38.39
N TRP A 609 -23.36 -16.84 38.37
CA TRP A 609 -23.88 -16.15 37.18
C TRP A 609 -22.91 -16.14 36.03
N TYR A 610 -21.61 -15.91 36.28
CA TYR A 610 -20.55 -15.97 35.27
C TYR A 610 -20.54 -17.35 34.58
N ARG A 611 -20.52 -18.43 35.34
CA ARG A 611 -20.60 -19.79 34.79
C ARG A 611 -21.86 -19.99 33.91
N TYR A 612 -23.01 -19.49 34.36
CA TYR A 612 -24.26 -19.60 33.63
C TYR A 612 -24.25 -18.83 32.31
N LEU A 613 -23.76 -17.58 32.30
CA LEU A 613 -23.81 -16.66 31.18
C LEU A 613 -22.69 -16.87 30.16
N PHE A 614 -21.47 -17.18 30.63
CA PHE A 614 -20.25 -17.09 29.80
C PHE A 614 -19.51 -18.42 29.62
N VAL A 615 -19.78 -19.42 30.46
CA VAL A 615 -19.26 -20.79 30.31
C VAL A 615 -20.30 -21.72 29.67
N ASN A 616 -21.53 -21.65 30.12
CA ASN A 616 -22.59 -22.54 29.66
C ASN A 616 -23.44 -21.97 28.51
N ARG A 617 -23.26 -20.72 28.17
CA ARG A 617 -23.96 -20.01 27.09
C ARG A 617 -22.97 -19.27 26.20
N SER A 618 -23.47 -18.68 25.13
CA SER A 618 -22.68 -17.83 24.23
C SER A 618 -22.37 -16.49 24.90
N LYS A 619 -21.07 -16.17 25.05
CA LYS A 619 -20.59 -14.86 25.55
C LYS A 619 -21.19 -13.68 24.75
N PRO A 620 -21.07 -13.64 23.40
CA PRO A 620 -21.66 -12.56 22.60
C PRO A 620 -23.16 -12.38 22.86
N SER A 621 -23.94 -13.45 22.90
CA SER A 621 -25.39 -13.37 23.16
C SER A 621 -25.72 -12.76 24.51
N SER A 622 -24.95 -13.15 25.55
CA SER A 622 -25.14 -12.65 26.92
C SER A 622 -24.85 -11.15 26.99
N HIS A 623 -23.77 -10.70 26.37
CA HIS A 623 -23.41 -9.25 26.27
C HIS A 623 -24.44 -8.46 25.48
N MET A 624 -24.83 -8.93 24.29
CA MET A 624 -25.80 -8.23 23.44
C MET A 624 -27.14 -8.05 24.18
N SER A 625 -27.59 -9.08 24.88
CA SER A 625 -28.84 -9.03 25.66
C SER A 625 -28.74 -8.02 26.81
N ALA A 626 -27.65 -8.04 27.58
CA ALA A 626 -27.45 -7.11 28.69
C ALA A 626 -27.24 -5.67 28.24
N LEU A 627 -26.37 -5.44 27.25
CA LEU A 627 -26.09 -4.11 26.70
C LEU A 627 -27.32 -3.46 26.06
N GLY A 628 -28.22 -4.27 25.49
CA GLY A 628 -29.49 -3.79 24.94
C GLY A 628 -30.48 -3.25 25.98
N ARG A 629 -30.28 -3.58 27.27
CA ARG A 629 -31.09 -3.09 28.38
C ARG A 629 -30.55 -1.83 29.03
N LEU A 630 -29.30 -1.46 28.73
CA LEU A 630 -28.58 -0.34 29.36
C LEU A 630 -28.65 0.92 28.50
N SER A 631 -28.97 2.02 29.12
CA SER A 631 -28.90 3.35 28.53
C SER A 631 -27.46 3.87 28.49
N ASP A 632 -27.18 4.85 27.63
CA ASP A 632 -25.87 5.52 27.57
C ASP A 632 -25.48 6.19 28.89
N ALA A 633 -26.46 6.69 29.65
CA ALA A 633 -26.23 7.31 30.94
C ALA A 633 -25.73 6.28 31.98
N GLU A 634 -26.34 5.09 32.03
CA GLU A 634 -25.91 3.99 32.91
C GLU A 634 -24.54 3.46 32.50
N LEU A 635 -24.35 3.21 31.22
CA LEU A 635 -23.05 2.77 30.68
C LEU A 635 -21.93 3.80 31.01
N LYS A 636 -22.22 5.09 30.90
CA LYS A 636 -21.26 6.13 31.23
C LYS A 636 -20.96 6.23 32.74
N ALA A 637 -22.01 6.08 33.57
CA ALA A 637 -21.87 6.21 35.03
C ALA A 637 -21.17 4.99 35.65
N ASP A 638 -21.58 3.77 35.25
CA ASP A 638 -21.27 2.56 36.00
C ASP A 638 -20.29 1.63 35.29
N ALA A 639 -19.83 1.96 34.07
CA ALA A 639 -18.84 1.15 33.35
C ALA A 639 -17.61 0.81 34.23
N PRO A 640 -17.02 -0.36 34.07
CA PRO A 640 -15.79 -0.76 34.74
C PRO A 640 -14.70 0.31 34.61
N ASN A 641 -13.96 0.57 35.72
CA ASN A 641 -12.94 1.61 35.74
C ASN A 641 -11.85 1.44 34.69
N VAL A 642 -11.55 0.21 34.29
CA VAL A 642 -10.58 -0.08 33.22
C VAL A 642 -11.08 0.42 31.89
N LEU A 643 -12.35 0.24 31.55
CA LEU A 643 -12.95 0.73 30.31
C LEU A 643 -13.02 2.27 30.27
N LYS A 644 -13.38 2.91 31.41
CA LYS A 644 -13.32 4.36 31.51
C LYS A 644 -11.91 4.90 31.32
N ALA A 645 -10.91 4.21 31.85
CA ALA A 645 -9.49 4.60 31.69
C ALA A 645 -9.02 4.39 30.24
N LEU A 646 -9.40 3.27 29.62
CA LEU A 646 -9.09 2.99 28.20
C LEU A 646 -9.70 4.06 27.27
N VAL A 647 -10.98 4.38 27.44
CA VAL A 647 -11.65 5.41 26.62
C VAL A 647 -11.01 6.79 26.81
N ARG A 648 -10.59 7.12 28.04
CA ARG A 648 -9.85 8.36 28.31
C ARG A 648 -8.52 8.38 27.58
N HIS A 649 -7.75 7.30 27.66
CA HIS A 649 -6.47 7.16 26.96
C HIS A 649 -6.63 7.31 25.44
N ILE A 650 -7.66 6.69 24.86
CA ILE A 650 -8.00 6.84 23.44
C ILE A 650 -8.23 8.31 23.10
N LYS A 651 -9.06 9.02 23.89
CA LYS A 651 -9.34 10.45 23.66
C LYS A 651 -8.09 11.31 23.69
N GLU A 652 -7.22 11.07 24.65
CA GLU A 652 -5.96 11.81 24.79
C GLU A 652 -5.03 11.59 23.60
N LYS A 653 -4.95 10.36 23.09
CA LYS A 653 -4.05 10.00 21.97
C LYS A 653 -4.59 10.43 20.61
N VAL A 654 -5.90 10.44 20.42
CA VAL A 654 -6.54 10.82 19.14
C VAL A 654 -6.92 12.30 19.11
N SER A 655 -6.69 13.05 20.21
CA SER A 655 -7.05 14.48 20.34
C SER A 655 -8.55 14.73 20.11
N LEU A 656 -9.42 13.87 20.69
CA LEU A 656 -10.88 13.96 20.66
C LEU A 656 -11.47 14.68 21.86
#